data_7007dc4dea8d3cda0c9c49a766cc6529
#
_entry.id   7007dc4dea8d3cda0c9c49a766cc6529
#
_cell.length_a   1.000
_cell.length_b   1.000
_cell.length_c   1.000
_cell.angle_alpha   90.00
_cell.angle_beta   90.00
_cell.angle_gamma   90.00
#
_symmetry.space_group_name_H-M   'P 1'
#
loop_
_entity.id
_entity.type
_entity.pdbx_description
1 polymer ?
#
loop_
_entity_poly.entity_id
_entity_poly.type
_entity_poly.pdbx_seq_one_letter_code
_entity_poly.pdbx_strand_id
1 'polypeptide(L)'
;MATFDDLVNQIDNNLDNQRDRGTAFEKMVVAYLKNEPTYKQKFSDVWMLSEVPAEYHISKRDTGVDIVAKDYAGNLTAVQAKYYKGKVGKDTINSFVAEAGKDYYAAGMLVSSTDEWNRNAEAALENNTKPFTRIGLSQLRHADIDWKKFSFAKENDLSQKVQKKLRGYQKTAINNSVTYFKNHDRGKLIMAPGTGKTFTSLKIAEALMNDQKKHQFYVLYLVPSIQLLTQTLFNWNNDVSDDVHMTSFSVVSDTKANKKKGKDDDTLGAKDVGFEPTTNVEELVSNFKYAKKIDTGNEMTVVFSTYQSIDVIHKAQEQGIPEFDLIIADEAHRTTGATKLGEDSAFTEVHSNKNVKGELRLYQTATPKIYDANAKRKAEENSIVVSSMDDEERYGEEIFRLGFGDAVAQGYLTDYKVTVLAVSESYINKDMQRVMAADNQLKVDDIGKIIGVWNAMVKRNGITGEITGAPMKRAIAFTDTIKHSKAISEEFETVVNEYLDAQSTDSFQVDVHHVDGGLNALQKEEQIDWLADDGVEDNHARVLSNVRFLTEGIDVPNLDGIIFFSPKKSQVDIVQAVGRIMRRAEGKEYGYIILPIVVADGVDPRDALDNDKQYKQVWQVLNALRSTDERFDAEVNKLDLNKKKDGRINFICVDSSPDTDVTENDGKEIEKNQKPKQLELPLNWKEMQNAFYGKVVQKVGDRRYLEDWSKDVADIAKMYIRRINDLIDSNDGAKIAFDKFLDSLHHNINDSIDRDKAIEMLAQHLITEPIFDALFGDYDFVKNNVVSKSLNEVITTFKLFGFEKEQEQLKPFYESIKLRASGIDNAAAKQKIIVTLYENFFKKGFEKTTDAMGIVFTPIEVVDFIIHSVDDALQKYFGKTLADKGVHILDPFTGTGTFITRTLQYLKQQMDEGKITFDDLLRKYLHELHANEIVLLSYYIAAINIEAVFDEVNGPDKGYQPFEGIVLTDTFESTEQQQGTLNDDIFGTNNKRLKKQQETP
;
A
#
# COMPACT_ATOMS: atom_id res chain seq x y z
N MET A 1 34.85 -5.52 -11.48
CA MET A 1 34.25 -5.07 -12.76
C MET A 1 34.54 -3.59 -12.89
N ALA A 2 35.04 -3.08 -14.04
CA ALA A 2 35.42 -1.67 -14.15
C ALA A 2 34.21 -0.74 -13.96
N THR A 3 34.21 0.00 -12.87
CA THR A 3 33.27 1.08 -12.56
C THR A 3 33.82 2.41 -13.06
N PHE A 4 33.08 3.50 -12.95
CA PHE A 4 33.60 4.84 -13.20
C PHE A 4 34.83 5.12 -12.32
N ASP A 5 34.80 4.74 -11.06
CA ASP A 5 35.90 4.91 -10.11
C ASP A 5 37.14 4.09 -10.51
N ASP A 6 36.97 2.90 -11.06
CA ASP A 6 38.09 2.14 -11.60
C ASP A 6 38.77 2.87 -12.77
N LEU A 7 38.02 3.59 -13.59
CA LEU A 7 38.60 4.42 -14.65
C LEU A 7 39.31 5.65 -14.09
N VAL A 8 38.73 6.29 -13.09
CA VAL A 8 39.40 7.40 -12.35
C VAL A 8 40.68 6.91 -11.70
N ASN A 9 40.68 5.76 -11.04
CA ASN A 9 41.88 5.12 -10.47
C ASN A 9 42.92 4.77 -11.55
N GLN A 10 42.51 4.35 -12.75
CA GLN A 10 43.42 4.13 -13.87
C GLN A 10 44.09 5.43 -14.34
N ILE A 11 43.34 6.55 -14.39
CA ILE A 11 43.91 7.89 -14.69
C ILE A 11 44.98 8.24 -13.64
N ASP A 12 44.64 8.08 -12.35
CA ASP A 12 45.53 8.44 -11.24
C ASP A 12 46.79 7.59 -11.19
N ASN A 13 46.70 6.30 -11.48
CA ASN A 13 47.79 5.34 -11.34
C ASN A 13 48.69 5.29 -12.60
N ASN A 14 48.16 5.56 -13.80
CA ASN A 14 48.88 5.37 -15.03
C ASN A 14 49.38 6.67 -15.70
N LEU A 15 48.94 7.85 -15.20
CA LEU A 15 49.35 9.14 -15.76
C LEU A 15 50.04 10.01 -14.69
N ASP A 16 51.28 10.45 -15.02
CA ASP A 16 52.11 11.15 -14.04
C ASP A 16 51.84 12.67 -13.99
N ASN A 17 51.40 13.28 -15.07
CA ASN A 17 51.18 14.72 -15.11
C ASN A 17 49.70 15.13 -15.16
N GLN A 18 49.39 16.31 -14.62
CA GLN A 18 48.03 16.85 -14.51
C GLN A 18 47.36 17.09 -15.86
N ARG A 19 48.14 17.42 -16.89
CA ARG A 19 47.62 17.70 -18.26
C ARG A 19 47.07 16.44 -18.88
N ASP A 20 47.81 15.33 -18.81
CA ASP A 20 47.40 14.05 -19.40
C ASP A 20 46.19 13.48 -18.66
N ARG A 21 46.13 13.65 -17.35
CA ARG A 21 44.94 13.33 -16.51
C ARG A 21 43.74 14.15 -16.98
N GLY A 22 43.91 15.48 -17.20
CA GLY A 22 42.85 16.34 -17.73
C GLY A 22 42.33 15.84 -19.07
N THR A 23 43.23 15.58 -20.02
CA THR A 23 42.84 15.10 -21.38
C THR A 23 42.17 13.71 -21.34
N ALA A 24 42.58 12.83 -20.42
CA ALA A 24 41.89 11.55 -20.24
C ALA A 24 40.47 11.76 -19.70
N PHE A 25 40.28 12.66 -18.73
CA PHE A 25 38.96 13.00 -18.21
C PHE A 25 38.06 13.68 -19.27
N GLU A 26 38.62 14.61 -20.09
CA GLU A 26 37.89 15.22 -21.21
C GLU A 26 37.33 14.15 -22.18
N LYS A 27 38.12 13.10 -22.50
CA LYS A 27 37.62 11.97 -23.33
C LYS A 27 36.50 11.20 -22.65
N MET A 28 36.57 11.00 -21.34
CA MET A 28 35.45 10.38 -20.60
C MET A 28 34.21 11.26 -20.66
N VAL A 29 34.34 12.58 -20.54
CA VAL A 29 33.23 13.53 -20.61
C VAL A 29 32.60 13.52 -22.02
N VAL A 30 33.42 13.47 -23.11
CA VAL A 30 32.90 13.32 -24.46
C VAL A 30 32.11 12.02 -24.61
N ALA A 31 32.65 10.92 -24.11
CA ALA A 31 31.94 9.63 -24.14
C ALA A 31 30.63 9.66 -23.33
N TYR A 32 30.63 10.32 -22.17
CA TYR A 32 29.45 10.53 -21.33
C TYR A 32 28.36 11.32 -22.11
N LEU A 33 28.71 12.49 -22.66
CA LEU A 33 27.74 13.35 -23.35
C LEU A 33 27.18 12.70 -24.64
N LYS A 34 27.95 11.82 -25.29
CA LYS A 34 27.53 11.08 -26.48
C LYS A 34 26.59 9.90 -26.19
N ASN A 35 26.72 9.27 -25.02
CA ASN A 35 26.11 7.96 -24.76
C ASN A 35 25.09 7.98 -23.59
N GLU A 36 25.20 8.94 -22.64
CA GLU A 36 24.23 9.07 -21.60
C GLU A 36 22.87 9.51 -22.19
N PRO A 37 21.78 8.79 -21.92
CA PRO A 37 20.52 8.95 -22.63
C PRO A 37 19.97 10.38 -22.66
N THR A 38 20.06 11.12 -21.53
CA THR A 38 19.57 12.49 -21.44
C THR A 38 20.32 13.44 -22.38
N TYR A 39 21.66 13.30 -22.44
CA TYR A 39 22.50 14.15 -23.31
C TYR A 39 22.48 13.68 -24.74
N LYS A 40 22.32 12.39 -25.01
CA LYS A 40 22.08 11.83 -26.34
C LYS A 40 20.79 12.37 -26.97
N GLN A 41 19.74 12.59 -26.21
CA GLN A 41 18.51 13.24 -26.66
C GLN A 41 18.69 14.76 -26.86
N LYS A 42 19.64 15.37 -26.13
CA LYS A 42 19.91 16.82 -26.21
C LYS A 42 20.89 17.18 -27.35
N PHE A 43 21.97 16.42 -27.54
CA PHE A 43 23.06 16.75 -28.47
C PHE A 43 23.10 15.83 -29.68
N SER A 44 23.12 16.42 -30.87
CA SER A 44 23.34 15.69 -32.13
C SER A 44 24.83 15.33 -32.32
N ASP A 45 25.73 16.20 -31.85
CA ASP A 45 27.17 16.06 -32.02
C ASP A 45 27.92 16.57 -30.77
N VAL A 46 29.00 15.89 -30.40
CA VAL A 46 29.93 16.31 -29.33
C VAL A 46 31.37 16.10 -29.80
N TRP A 47 32.18 17.11 -29.70
CA TRP A 47 33.58 17.11 -30.17
C TRP A 47 34.53 17.65 -29.10
N MET A 48 35.75 17.11 -29.07
CA MET A 48 36.86 17.81 -28.42
C MET A 48 37.08 19.16 -29.14
N LEU A 49 37.53 20.22 -28.43
CA LEU A 49 37.75 21.54 -29.06
C LEU A 49 38.63 21.47 -30.34
N SER A 50 39.63 20.59 -30.33
CA SER A 50 40.52 20.36 -31.49
C SER A 50 39.81 19.77 -32.70
N GLU A 51 38.70 19.06 -32.51
CA GLU A 51 37.95 18.31 -33.51
C GLU A 51 36.74 19.07 -34.07
N VAL A 52 36.40 20.22 -33.48
CA VAL A 52 35.26 21.03 -33.92
C VAL A 52 35.37 21.37 -35.43
N PRO A 53 34.32 21.14 -36.24
CA PRO A 53 34.32 21.48 -37.66
C PRO A 53 34.63 22.94 -37.93
N ALA A 54 35.41 23.21 -38.97
CA ALA A 54 35.88 24.57 -39.29
C ALA A 54 34.73 25.55 -39.63
N GLU A 55 33.60 25.05 -40.04
CA GLU A 55 32.40 25.82 -40.40
C GLU A 55 31.82 26.64 -39.22
N TYR A 56 32.09 26.22 -37.97
CA TYR A 56 31.63 26.95 -36.77
C TYR A 56 32.54 28.11 -36.38
N HIS A 57 33.68 28.31 -37.02
CA HIS A 57 34.65 29.41 -36.82
C HIS A 57 35.11 29.57 -35.36
N ILE A 58 35.13 28.48 -34.57
CA ILE A 58 35.57 28.46 -33.19
C ILE A 58 37.11 28.37 -33.13
N SER A 59 37.71 29.18 -32.28
CA SER A 59 39.16 29.16 -32.03
C SER A 59 39.55 27.84 -31.35
N LYS A 60 40.53 27.13 -31.93
CA LYS A 60 41.10 25.88 -31.37
C LYS A 60 42.14 26.12 -30.28
N ARG A 61 42.36 27.39 -29.85
CA ARG A 61 43.25 27.72 -28.74
C ARG A 61 42.50 27.45 -27.42
N ASP A 62 43.21 26.89 -26.49
CA ASP A 62 42.69 26.69 -25.12
C ASP A 62 42.40 28.05 -24.49
N THR A 63 41.11 28.36 -24.37
CA THR A 63 40.56 29.57 -23.72
C THR A 63 39.67 29.25 -22.53
N GLY A 64 39.76 27.99 -22.10
CA GLY A 64 38.95 27.47 -21.00
C GLY A 64 37.73 26.64 -21.44
N VAL A 65 37.59 26.41 -22.77
CA VAL A 65 36.61 25.44 -23.30
C VAL A 65 37.36 24.22 -23.77
N ASP A 66 36.99 23.05 -23.37
CA ASP A 66 37.65 21.78 -23.65
C ASP A 66 36.88 20.94 -24.68
N ILE A 67 35.54 21.07 -24.68
CA ILE A 67 34.61 20.29 -25.51
C ILE A 67 33.52 21.24 -26.03
N VAL A 68 33.03 20.97 -27.25
CA VAL A 68 31.86 21.66 -27.83
C VAL A 68 30.80 20.64 -28.17
N ALA A 69 29.57 20.89 -27.69
CA ALA A 69 28.39 20.06 -28.02
C ALA A 69 27.41 20.86 -28.88
N LYS A 70 26.85 20.21 -29.91
CA LYS A 70 25.84 20.81 -30.79
C LYS A 70 24.50 20.10 -30.53
N ASP A 71 23.48 20.89 -30.34
CA ASP A 71 22.12 20.36 -30.20
C ASP A 71 21.45 20.09 -31.57
N TYR A 72 20.27 19.44 -31.54
CA TYR A 72 19.51 19.12 -32.75
C TYR A 72 18.98 20.36 -33.51
N ALA A 73 18.92 21.53 -32.88
CA ALA A 73 18.55 22.78 -33.57
C ALA A 73 19.77 23.58 -34.08
N GLY A 74 20.99 23.06 -33.90
CA GLY A 74 22.22 23.66 -34.38
C GLY A 74 22.88 24.66 -33.43
N ASN A 75 22.40 24.83 -32.18
CA ASN A 75 23.05 25.69 -31.21
C ASN A 75 24.24 24.97 -30.58
N LEU A 76 25.27 25.77 -30.20
CA LEU A 76 26.48 25.23 -29.61
C LEU A 76 26.54 25.49 -28.10
N THR A 77 26.92 24.48 -27.34
CA THR A 77 27.17 24.54 -25.90
C THR A 77 28.69 24.43 -25.67
N ALA A 78 29.26 25.40 -24.95
CA ALA A 78 30.64 25.32 -24.50
C ALA A 78 30.72 24.38 -23.26
N VAL A 79 31.67 23.43 -23.26
CA VAL A 79 31.84 22.51 -22.11
C VAL A 79 33.28 22.61 -21.60
N GLN A 80 33.45 22.73 -20.29
CA GLN A 80 34.73 22.63 -19.62
C GLN A 80 34.73 21.39 -18.72
N ALA A 81 35.77 20.54 -18.87
CA ALA A 81 36.01 19.34 -18.07
C ALA A 81 37.16 19.60 -17.07
N LYS A 82 36.88 19.39 -15.76
CA LYS A 82 37.86 19.67 -14.69
C LYS A 82 38.14 18.42 -13.88
N TYR A 83 39.38 17.94 -13.96
CA TYR A 83 39.88 16.83 -13.16
C TYR A 83 40.53 17.36 -11.86
N TYR A 84 39.81 17.31 -10.74
CA TYR A 84 40.26 17.79 -9.44
C TYR A 84 39.97 16.78 -8.32
N LYS A 85 40.86 16.81 -7.30
CA LYS A 85 40.67 16.06 -6.04
C LYS A 85 40.11 16.93 -4.88
N GLY A 86 39.86 18.19 -5.11
CA GLY A 86 39.38 19.17 -4.11
C GLY A 86 38.35 20.13 -4.68
N LYS A 87 38.05 21.21 -3.95
CA LYS A 87 36.99 22.15 -4.30
C LYS A 87 37.28 22.93 -5.58
N VAL A 88 36.28 23.02 -6.46
CA VAL A 88 36.31 23.89 -7.64
C VAL A 88 36.21 25.36 -7.19
N GLY A 89 37.23 26.15 -7.48
CA GLY A 89 37.31 27.57 -7.11
C GLY A 89 36.85 28.49 -8.22
N LYS A 90 36.50 29.75 -7.85
CA LYS A 90 36.06 30.79 -8.81
C LYS A 90 37.14 31.05 -9.89
N ASP A 91 38.39 31.18 -9.50
CA ASP A 91 39.48 31.51 -10.44
C ASP A 91 39.68 30.45 -11.49
N THR A 92 39.29 29.22 -11.19
CA THR A 92 39.38 28.06 -12.08
C THR A 92 38.38 28.11 -13.23
N ILE A 93 37.24 28.80 -13.06
CA ILE A 93 36.14 28.83 -14.02
C ILE A 93 35.97 30.19 -14.72
N ASN A 94 36.66 31.25 -14.28
CA ASN A 94 36.51 32.60 -14.83
C ASN A 94 36.79 32.69 -16.34
N SER A 95 37.84 32.03 -16.83
CA SER A 95 38.15 31.98 -18.24
C SER A 95 37.09 31.30 -19.08
N PHE A 96 36.51 30.23 -18.54
CA PHE A 96 35.41 29.49 -19.17
C PHE A 96 34.15 30.33 -19.27
N VAL A 97 33.73 30.97 -18.15
CA VAL A 97 32.54 31.82 -18.14
C VAL A 97 32.65 32.95 -19.15
N ALA A 98 33.84 33.55 -19.29
CA ALA A 98 34.11 34.61 -20.25
C ALA A 98 34.06 34.09 -21.72
N GLU A 99 34.63 32.92 -21.99
CA GLU A 99 34.62 32.29 -23.32
C GLU A 99 33.22 31.80 -23.72
N ALA A 100 32.52 31.08 -22.83
CA ALA A 100 31.16 30.62 -23.05
C ALA A 100 30.15 31.78 -23.22
N GLY A 101 30.46 32.97 -22.73
CA GLY A 101 29.70 34.19 -22.94
C GLY A 101 29.68 34.75 -24.35
N LYS A 102 30.55 34.29 -25.26
CA LYS A 102 30.61 34.74 -26.66
C LYS A 102 29.39 34.31 -27.48
N ASP A 103 29.04 35.13 -28.49
CA ASP A 103 27.78 35.01 -29.23
C ASP A 103 27.53 33.67 -29.94
N TYR A 104 28.59 32.95 -30.30
CA TYR A 104 28.48 31.67 -30.99
C TYR A 104 28.14 30.48 -30.06
N TYR A 105 28.22 30.64 -28.74
CA TYR A 105 27.70 29.68 -27.81
C TYR A 105 26.30 30.08 -27.29
N ALA A 106 25.40 29.15 -27.14
CA ALA A 106 24.08 29.37 -26.54
C ALA A 106 24.07 29.12 -25.04
N ALA A 107 24.96 28.22 -24.57
CA ALA A 107 25.02 27.79 -23.17
C ALA A 107 26.44 27.39 -22.76
N GLY A 108 26.67 27.30 -21.42
CA GLY A 108 27.90 26.77 -20.85
C GLY A 108 27.63 25.58 -19.95
N MET A 109 28.51 24.56 -19.96
CA MET A 109 28.44 23.40 -19.09
C MET A 109 29.77 23.11 -18.42
N LEU A 110 29.77 22.91 -17.12
CA LEU A 110 30.94 22.55 -16.33
C LEU A 110 30.79 21.10 -15.84
N VAL A 111 31.78 20.26 -16.19
CA VAL A 111 31.84 18.88 -15.74
C VAL A 111 33.07 18.70 -14.85
N SER A 112 32.90 18.19 -13.63
CA SER A 112 34.00 18.02 -12.68
C SER A 112 34.09 16.62 -12.09
N SER A 113 35.32 16.16 -11.80
CA SER A 113 35.56 14.92 -11.06
C SER A 113 35.36 15.06 -9.54
N THR A 114 34.68 16.12 -9.10
CA THR A 114 34.35 16.39 -7.69
C THR A 114 33.00 17.09 -7.58
N ASP A 115 32.25 16.82 -6.50
CA ASP A 115 31.02 17.54 -6.15
C ASP A 115 31.28 18.70 -5.17
N GLU A 116 32.54 18.93 -4.77
CA GLU A 116 32.89 20.04 -3.89
C GLU A 116 33.10 21.35 -4.66
N TRP A 117 32.23 22.34 -4.41
CA TRP A 117 32.33 23.65 -5.03
C TRP A 117 32.53 24.77 -3.99
N ASN A 118 33.29 25.75 -4.35
CA ASN A 118 33.44 26.96 -3.55
C ASN A 118 32.20 27.84 -3.80
N ARG A 119 31.64 28.42 -2.74
CA ARG A 119 30.48 29.33 -2.77
C ARG A 119 30.66 30.48 -3.79
N ASN A 120 31.89 30.96 -3.98
CA ASN A 120 32.18 32.02 -4.97
C ASN A 120 32.17 31.48 -6.41
N ALA A 121 32.51 30.22 -6.62
CA ALA A 121 32.40 29.56 -7.92
C ALA A 121 30.92 29.36 -8.29
N GLU A 122 30.13 28.93 -7.34
CA GLU A 122 28.67 28.81 -7.52
C GLU A 122 28.05 30.17 -7.89
N ALA A 123 28.39 31.22 -7.15
CA ALA A 123 27.90 32.57 -7.42
C ALA A 123 28.33 33.12 -8.80
N ALA A 124 29.45 32.66 -9.35
CA ALA A 124 29.94 33.09 -10.67
C ALA A 124 29.14 32.45 -11.83
N LEU A 125 28.45 31.36 -11.57
CA LEU A 125 27.55 30.70 -12.55
C LEU A 125 26.13 31.27 -12.51
N GLU A 126 25.80 32.06 -11.50
CA GLU A 126 24.48 32.67 -11.32
C GLU A 126 24.37 34.01 -12.08
N ASN A 127 23.12 34.32 -12.50
CA ASN A 127 22.75 35.60 -13.10
C ASN A 127 23.58 36.03 -14.34
N ASN A 128 24.07 35.03 -15.11
CA ASN A 128 24.71 35.32 -16.40
C ASN A 128 23.64 35.49 -17.49
N THR A 129 23.99 36.16 -18.57
CA THR A 129 23.10 36.33 -19.75
C THR A 129 22.80 35.04 -20.47
N LYS A 130 23.63 34.01 -20.30
CA LYS A 130 23.47 32.66 -20.85
C LYS A 130 23.36 31.64 -19.73
N PRO A 131 22.61 30.53 -19.93
CA PRO A 131 22.48 29.50 -18.92
C PRO A 131 23.79 28.71 -18.75
N PHE A 132 24.10 28.41 -17.47
CA PHE A 132 25.22 27.54 -17.09
C PHE A 132 24.72 26.37 -16.27
N THR A 133 25.16 25.16 -16.67
CA THR A 133 24.88 23.90 -15.94
C THR A 133 26.14 23.29 -15.38
N ARG A 134 26.03 22.46 -14.35
CA ARG A 134 27.14 21.68 -13.80
C ARG A 134 26.79 20.20 -13.73
N ILE A 135 27.79 19.36 -13.96
CA ILE A 135 27.76 17.91 -13.79
C ILE A 135 28.89 17.57 -12.82
N GLY A 136 28.58 16.92 -11.72
CA GLY A 136 29.54 16.50 -10.71
C GLY A 136 29.90 15.01 -10.82
N LEU A 137 30.76 14.57 -9.89
CA LEU A 137 31.23 13.18 -9.82
C LEU A 137 30.08 12.19 -9.63
N SER A 138 29.12 12.48 -8.74
CA SER A 138 27.97 11.62 -8.48
C SER A 138 27.15 11.36 -9.75
N GLN A 139 26.91 12.38 -10.57
CA GLN A 139 26.16 12.20 -11.82
C GLN A 139 26.91 11.33 -12.84
N LEU A 140 28.26 11.44 -12.90
CA LEU A 140 29.09 10.61 -13.76
C LEU A 140 29.15 9.15 -13.32
N ARG A 141 29.19 8.90 -12.00
CA ARG A 141 29.17 7.55 -11.39
C ARG A 141 27.87 6.81 -11.68
N HIS A 142 26.74 7.50 -11.55
CA HIS A 142 25.41 6.91 -11.64
C HIS A 142 24.78 6.99 -13.04
N ALA A 143 25.58 7.46 -14.01
CA ALA A 143 25.17 7.49 -15.41
C ALA A 143 24.67 6.12 -15.89
N ASP A 144 23.60 6.12 -16.70
CA ASP A 144 22.99 4.89 -17.24
C ASP A 144 23.75 4.37 -18.47
N ILE A 145 25.08 4.34 -18.35
CA ILE A 145 26.01 3.82 -19.34
C ILE A 145 26.89 2.71 -18.77
N ASP A 146 27.29 1.78 -19.62
CA ASP A 146 28.18 0.67 -19.26
C ASP A 146 29.65 1.08 -19.38
N TRP A 147 30.19 1.71 -18.32
CA TRP A 147 31.59 2.15 -18.23
C TRP A 147 32.61 1.02 -18.46
N LYS A 148 32.24 -0.26 -18.35
CA LYS A 148 33.12 -1.42 -18.62
C LYS A 148 33.55 -1.48 -20.08
N LYS A 149 32.79 -0.90 -20.98
CA LYS A 149 33.10 -0.86 -22.42
C LYS A 149 33.94 0.34 -22.82
N PHE A 150 34.17 1.29 -21.88
CA PHE A 150 34.99 2.46 -22.17
C PHE A 150 36.44 2.07 -22.41
N SER A 151 37.05 2.71 -23.40
CA SER A 151 38.48 2.59 -23.75
C SER A 151 39.08 3.93 -24.11
N PHE A 152 40.23 4.29 -23.51
CA PHE A 152 40.96 5.50 -23.84
C PHE A 152 41.59 5.49 -25.26
N ALA A 153 41.70 4.32 -25.89
CA ALA A 153 42.38 4.10 -27.16
C ALA A 153 41.46 4.06 -28.40
N LYS A 154 40.15 3.97 -28.21
CA LYS A 154 39.17 3.80 -29.29
C LYS A 154 38.00 4.75 -29.15
N GLU A 155 37.33 5.10 -30.26
CA GLU A 155 35.96 5.67 -30.15
C GLU A 155 35.05 4.72 -29.41
N ASN A 156 34.33 5.26 -28.42
CA ASN A 156 33.57 4.47 -27.46
C ASN A 156 32.12 4.48 -27.89
N ASP A 157 31.64 3.34 -28.32
CA ASP A 157 30.20 3.02 -28.41
C ASP A 157 29.79 2.36 -27.12
N LEU A 158 29.46 3.20 -26.13
CA LEU A 158 29.01 2.76 -24.81
C LEU A 158 27.53 2.46 -24.89
N SER A 159 27.19 1.18 -24.96
CA SER A 159 25.78 0.78 -24.92
C SER A 159 25.14 1.16 -23.56
N GLN A 160 23.87 1.56 -23.60
CA GLN A 160 23.05 1.75 -22.39
C GLN A 160 22.99 0.47 -21.55
N LYS A 161 22.77 0.62 -20.25
CA LYS A 161 22.30 -0.48 -19.41
C LYS A 161 20.99 -1.03 -19.96
N VAL A 162 20.69 -2.30 -19.66
CA VAL A 162 19.54 -3.01 -20.25
C VAL A 162 18.24 -2.24 -20.04
N GLN A 163 17.52 -1.93 -21.13
CA GLN A 163 16.22 -1.27 -21.11
C GLN A 163 15.19 -2.06 -20.29
N LYS A 164 14.36 -1.35 -19.53
CA LYS A 164 13.28 -1.92 -18.73
C LYS A 164 12.21 -2.55 -19.61
N LYS A 165 11.76 -3.76 -19.26
CA LYS A 165 10.67 -4.46 -19.96
C LYS A 165 9.34 -4.24 -19.23
N LEU A 166 8.27 -3.98 -20.02
CA LEU A 166 6.92 -3.85 -19.52
C LEU A 166 6.43 -5.15 -18.85
N ARG A 167 5.97 -5.03 -17.63
CA ARG A 167 5.28 -6.09 -16.87
C ARG A 167 3.82 -6.21 -17.31
N GLY A 168 3.17 -7.35 -17.04
CA GLY A 168 1.79 -7.60 -17.47
C GLY A 168 0.80 -6.51 -17.04
N TYR A 169 0.81 -6.13 -15.76
CA TYR A 169 -0.07 -5.08 -15.23
C TYR A 169 0.18 -3.69 -15.86
N GLN A 170 1.43 -3.37 -16.22
CA GLN A 170 1.75 -2.11 -16.89
C GLN A 170 1.14 -2.06 -18.29
N LYS A 171 1.20 -3.18 -19.04
CA LYS A 171 0.51 -3.31 -20.34
C LYS A 171 -1.00 -3.10 -20.20
N THR A 172 -1.60 -3.67 -19.16
CA THR A 172 -3.03 -3.48 -18.85
C THR A 172 -3.32 -2.00 -18.54
N ALA A 173 -2.52 -1.35 -17.69
CA ALA A 173 -2.69 0.06 -17.35
C ALA A 173 -2.59 0.96 -18.60
N ILE A 174 -1.64 0.70 -19.49
CA ILE A 174 -1.46 1.44 -20.75
C ILE A 174 -2.67 1.26 -21.67
N ASN A 175 -3.11 0.02 -21.91
CA ASN A 175 -4.25 -0.26 -22.78
C ASN A 175 -5.56 0.36 -22.24
N ASN A 176 -5.78 0.25 -20.93
CA ASN A 176 -6.92 0.89 -20.27
C ASN A 176 -6.88 2.41 -20.45
N SER A 177 -5.71 3.05 -20.28
CA SER A 177 -5.55 4.49 -20.42
C SER A 177 -5.85 4.96 -21.85
N VAL A 178 -5.31 4.28 -22.86
CA VAL A 178 -5.57 4.61 -24.27
C VAL A 178 -7.06 4.46 -24.62
N THR A 179 -7.69 3.39 -24.11
CA THR A 179 -9.13 3.16 -24.36
C THR A 179 -10.00 4.19 -23.65
N TYR A 180 -9.69 4.51 -22.40
CA TYR A 180 -10.44 5.44 -21.56
C TYR A 180 -10.38 6.88 -22.11
N PHE A 181 -9.20 7.35 -22.50
CA PHE A 181 -9.00 8.70 -23.02
C PHE A 181 -9.59 8.96 -24.42
N LYS A 182 -10.17 7.96 -25.07
CA LYS A 182 -10.97 8.18 -26.29
C LYS A 182 -12.29 8.92 -26.01
N ASN A 183 -12.82 8.81 -24.81
CA ASN A 183 -14.13 9.37 -24.44
C ASN A 183 -14.08 10.30 -23.21
N HIS A 184 -12.94 10.42 -22.55
CA HIS A 184 -12.76 11.18 -21.31
C HIS A 184 -11.50 12.05 -21.39
N ASP A 185 -11.54 13.22 -20.76
CA ASP A 185 -10.42 14.17 -20.73
C ASP A 185 -9.51 14.05 -19.50
N ARG A 186 -9.94 13.29 -18.47
CA ARG A 186 -9.19 13.11 -17.21
C ARG A 186 -9.44 11.77 -16.56
N GLY A 187 -8.46 11.25 -15.81
CA GLY A 187 -8.61 10.00 -15.10
C GLY A 187 -7.46 9.71 -14.12
N LYS A 188 -7.67 8.74 -13.23
CA LYS A 188 -6.76 8.39 -12.13
C LYS A 188 -6.01 7.08 -12.39
N LEU A 189 -4.70 7.09 -12.12
CA LEU A 189 -3.83 5.90 -12.10
C LEU A 189 -3.35 5.67 -10.67
N ILE A 190 -3.88 4.65 -10.00
CA ILE A 190 -3.54 4.33 -8.61
C ILE A 190 -2.57 3.14 -8.61
N MET A 191 -1.32 3.36 -8.21
CA MET A 191 -0.29 2.31 -8.19
C MET A 191 0.58 2.42 -6.94
N ALA A 192 0.79 1.29 -6.25
CA ALA A 192 1.64 1.23 -5.06
C ALA A 192 3.06 1.76 -5.32
N PRO A 193 3.76 2.33 -4.32
CA PRO A 193 5.16 2.71 -4.47
C PRO A 193 6.02 1.52 -4.88
N GLY A 194 7.03 1.75 -5.71
CA GLY A 194 7.92 0.66 -6.20
C GLY A 194 7.38 -0.18 -7.35
N THR A 195 6.14 0.06 -7.82
CA THR A 195 5.56 -0.66 -8.97
C THR A 195 5.83 0.00 -10.32
N GLY A 196 6.62 1.09 -10.39
CA GLY A 196 7.06 1.72 -11.65
C GLY A 196 6.05 2.69 -12.27
N LYS A 197 5.36 3.50 -11.44
CA LYS A 197 4.46 4.58 -11.90
C LYS A 197 5.06 5.45 -13.00
N THR A 198 6.28 5.98 -12.76
CA THR A 198 7.01 6.88 -13.67
C THR A 198 7.25 6.25 -15.03
N PHE A 199 7.64 4.97 -15.08
CA PHE A 199 7.83 4.23 -16.32
C PHE A 199 6.49 3.95 -17.03
N THR A 200 5.45 3.61 -16.27
CA THR A 200 4.11 3.36 -16.83
C THR A 200 3.54 4.62 -17.46
N SER A 201 3.70 5.79 -16.83
CA SER A 201 3.19 7.07 -17.37
C SER A 201 3.94 7.51 -18.65
N LEU A 202 5.26 7.26 -18.76
CA LEU A 202 5.98 7.44 -20.01
C LEU A 202 5.37 6.60 -21.13
N LYS A 203 5.18 5.30 -20.88
CA LYS A 203 4.62 4.39 -21.88
C LYS A 203 3.14 4.67 -22.21
N ILE A 204 2.39 5.28 -21.30
CA ILE A 204 1.04 5.83 -21.59
C ILE A 204 1.16 7.03 -22.55
N ALA A 205 2.10 7.96 -22.33
CA ALA A 205 2.31 9.11 -23.21
C ALA A 205 2.72 8.67 -24.63
N GLU A 206 3.65 7.72 -24.76
CA GLU A 206 4.04 7.15 -26.06
C GLU A 206 2.85 6.45 -26.75
N ALA A 207 2.07 5.67 -26.02
CA ALA A 207 0.92 4.97 -26.56
C ALA A 207 -0.20 5.92 -27.03
N LEU A 208 -0.45 7.02 -26.30
CA LEU A 208 -1.40 8.06 -26.69
C LEU A 208 -0.92 8.82 -27.92
N MET A 209 0.36 9.19 -28.00
CA MET A 209 0.98 9.80 -29.17
C MET A 209 0.77 8.93 -30.42
N ASN A 210 1.01 7.63 -30.31
CA ASN A 210 0.84 6.66 -31.40
C ASN A 210 -0.64 6.47 -31.79
N ASP A 211 -1.58 6.33 -30.81
CA ASP A 211 -3.01 6.17 -31.07
C ASP A 211 -3.59 7.41 -31.78
N GLN A 212 -3.18 8.63 -31.36
CA GLN A 212 -3.60 9.89 -31.95
C GLN A 212 -2.86 10.22 -33.28
N LYS A 213 -1.82 9.46 -33.64
CA LYS A 213 -0.96 9.65 -34.82
C LYS A 213 -0.38 11.08 -34.94
N LYS A 214 0.00 11.65 -33.79
CA LYS A 214 0.60 12.98 -33.68
C LYS A 214 2.11 12.87 -33.92
N HIS A 215 2.67 13.62 -34.88
CA HIS A 215 4.12 13.71 -35.10
C HIS A 215 4.79 14.58 -34.03
N GLN A 216 4.07 15.54 -33.45
CA GLN A 216 4.51 16.33 -32.31
C GLN A 216 3.52 16.13 -31.17
N PHE A 217 4.01 15.77 -29.97
CA PHE A 217 3.22 15.49 -28.79
C PHE A 217 3.78 16.26 -27.60
N TYR A 218 2.94 17.11 -26.96
CA TYR A 218 3.34 18.01 -25.89
C TYR A 218 2.88 17.46 -24.54
N VAL A 219 3.81 17.23 -23.61
CA VAL A 219 3.52 16.69 -22.29
C VAL A 219 3.94 17.69 -21.21
N LEU A 220 3.09 17.91 -20.22
CA LEU A 220 3.43 18.58 -18.97
C LEU A 220 3.47 17.54 -17.85
N TYR A 221 4.63 17.38 -17.21
CA TYR A 221 4.78 16.48 -16.06
C TYR A 221 5.00 17.29 -14.78
N LEU A 222 4.03 17.24 -13.86
CA LEU A 222 4.03 17.98 -12.61
C LEU A 222 4.43 17.11 -11.42
N VAL A 223 5.38 17.60 -10.62
CA VAL A 223 5.90 16.93 -9.41
C VAL A 223 5.92 17.86 -8.20
N PRO A 224 5.90 17.33 -6.97
CA PRO A 224 5.90 18.16 -5.77
C PRO A 224 7.28 18.68 -5.35
N SER A 225 8.39 18.11 -5.83
CA SER A 225 9.76 18.49 -5.42
C SER A 225 10.75 18.47 -6.58
N ILE A 226 11.83 19.26 -6.43
CA ILE A 226 12.93 19.33 -7.42
C ILE A 226 13.63 17.97 -7.54
N GLN A 227 13.80 17.25 -6.44
CA GLN A 227 14.42 15.91 -6.44
C GLN A 227 13.64 14.92 -7.30
N LEU A 228 12.30 14.88 -7.15
CA LEU A 228 11.45 14.04 -7.99
C LEU A 228 11.45 14.51 -9.45
N LEU A 229 11.54 15.81 -9.70
CA LEU A 229 11.69 16.36 -11.07
C LEU A 229 12.93 15.81 -11.74
N THR A 230 14.09 15.96 -11.09
CA THR A 230 15.37 15.46 -11.61
C THR A 230 15.32 13.96 -11.89
N GLN A 231 14.88 13.17 -10.91
CA GLN A 231 14.77 11.73 -11.06
C GLN A 231 13.81 11.32 -12.19
N THR A 232 12.67 12.00 -12.32
CA THR A 232 11.70 11.69 -13.37
C THR A 232 12.23 12.05 -14.76
N LEU A 233 12.88 13.21 -14.90
CA LEU A 233 13.47 13.65 -16.14
C LEU A 233 14.52 12.65 -16.64
N PHE A 234 15.46 12.24 -15.78
CA PHE A 234 16.47 11.23 -16.15
C PHE A 234 15.83 9.87 -16.47
N ASN A 235 14.87 9.40 -15.65
CA ASN A 235 14.20 8.13 -15.91
C ASN A 235 13.45 8.13 -17.26
N TRP A 236 12.77 9.21 -17.61
CA TRP A 236 12.05 9.30 -18.86
C TRP A 236 13.00 9.31 -20.08
N ASN A 237 14.11 10.09 -20.01
CA ASN A 237 15.11 10.09 -21.06
C ASN A 237 15.78 8.71 -21.22
N ASN A 238 15.99 7.99 -20.12
CA ASN A 238 16.59 6.65 -20.15
C ASN A 238 15.66 5.56 -20.70
N ASP A 239 14.35 5.70 -20.47
CA ASP A 239 13.37 4.65 -20.75
C ASP A 239 12.50 4.97 -21.99
N VAL A 240 12.66 6.14 -22.65
CA VAL A 240 11.93 6.48 -23.87
C VAL A 240 12.26 5.49 -25.01
N SER A 241 11.28 5.19 -25.85
CA SER A 241 11.45 4.25 -26.96
C SER A 241 12.35 4.83 -28.04
N ASP A 242 13.16 4.00 -28.69
CA ASP A 242 14.16 4.42 -29.71
C ASP A 242 13.54 5.12 -30.94
N ASP A 243 12.25 4.90 -31.19
CA ASP A 243 11.49 5.52 -32.29
C ASP A 243 10.88 6.88 -31.94
N VAL A 244 11.07 7.36 -30.69
CA VAL A 244 10.59 8.65 -30.21
C VAL A 244 11.77 9.53 -29.82
N HIS A 245 11.90 10.68 -30.44
CA HIS A 245 12.84 11.70 -30.00
C HIS A 245 12.20 12.57 -28.94
N MET A 246 12.84 12.68 -27.75
CA MET A 246 12.28 13.41 -26.61
C MET A 246 13.07 14.68 -26.32
N THR A 247 12.43 15.84 -26.49
CA THR A 247 12.96 17.13 -26.05
C THR A 247 12.44 17.47 -24.67
N SER A 248 13.35 17.61 -23.69
CA SER A 248 13.03 17.83 -22.28
C SER A 248 13.33 19.27 -21.85
N PHE A 249 12.40 19.89 -21.10
CA PHE A 249 12.62 21.18 -20.42
C PHE A 249 12.27 21.04 -18.95
N SER A 250 13.02 21.72 -18.07
CA SER A 250 12.71 21.78 -16.65
C SER A 250 12.30 23.20 -16.22
N VAL A 251 11.19 23.33 -15.49
CA VAL A 251 10.67 24.60 -14.99
C VAL A 251 10.62 24.55 -13.46
N VAL A 252 11.48 25.38 -12.84
CA VAL A 252 11.64 25.43 -11.39
C VAL A 252 11.68 26.88 -10.94
N SER A 253 10.82 27.29 -9.99
CA SER A 253 10.89 28.63 -9.40
C SER A 253 11.74 28.62 -8.13
N ASP A 254 12.81 29.40 -8.09
CA ASP A 254 13.54 29.75 -6.87
C ASP A 254 12.68 30.69 -6.02
N THR A 255 11.67 30.20 -5.36
CA THR A 255 10.87 31.06 -4.46
C THR A 255 11.66 31.34 -3.18
N LYS A 256 11.97 32.63 -2.94
CA LYS A 256 12.51 33.14 -1.67
C LYS A 256 11.65 32.75 -0.45
N ALA A 257 10.47 32.19 -0.64
CA ALA A 257 9.59 31.66 0.39
C ALA A 257 10.20 30.48 1.16
N ASN A 258 11.10 29.71 0.57
CA ASN A 258 11.79 28.60 1.24
C ASN A 258 12.93 29.06 2.17
N LYS A 259 13.40 30.30 2.09
CA LYS A 259 14.44 30.85 3.01
C LYS A 259 13.96 31.12 4.44
N LYS A 260 12.66 30.99 4.74
CA LYS A 260 12.09 31.18 6.09
C LYS A 260 11.67 29.88 6.80
N LYS A 261 11.72 28.74 6.14
CA LYS A 261 11.55 27.45 6.79
C LYS A 261 12.90 26.97 7.31
N GLY A 262 12.95 26.54 8.53
CA GLY A 262 14.14 26.31 9.34
C GLY A 262 15.23 25.44 8.65
N LYS A 263 16.40 25.38 9.33
CA LYS A 263 17.65 24.70 8.89
C LYS A 263 17.50 23.20 8.52
N ASP A 264 16.29 22.64 8.56
CA ASP A 264 15.98 21.23 8.34
C ASP A 264 15.34 20.93 6.96
N ASP A 265 15.29 21.92 6.03
CA ASP A 265 14.78 21.71 4.66
C ASP A 265 15.94 21.30 3.73
N ASP A 266 15.98 20.02 3.38
CA ASP A 266 16.81 19.43 2.35
C ASP A 266 16.29 19.84 0.98
N THR A 267 16.77 20.93 0.43
CA THR A 267 16.42 21.33 -0.93
C THR A 267 17.65 21.23 -1.83
N LEU A 268 17.56 20.28 -2.80
CA LEU A 268 18.37 20.40 -4.03
C LEU A 268 18.01 21.75 -4.66
N GLY A 269 19.01 22.56 -4.98
CA GLY A 269 18.81 23.84 -5.68
C GLY A 269 18.49 23.58 -7.15
N ALA A 270 17.90 24.56 -7.82
CA ALA A 270 17.65 24.52 -9.27
C ALA A 270 18.93 24.17 -10.10
N LYS A 271 20.11 24.46 -9.58
CA LYS A 271 21.42 24.19 -10.19
C LYS A 271 21.83 22.72 -10.21
N ASP A 272 21.26 21.94 -9.29
CA ASP A 272 21.60 20.51 -9.13
C ASP A 272 20.79 19.61 -10.06
N VAL A 273 19.91 20.21 -10.89
CA VAL A 273 19.05 19.46 -11.84
C VAL A 273 19.87 18.86 -12.99
N GLY A 274 21.12 19.27 -13.21
CA GLY A 274 21.96 18.74 -14.32
C GLY A 274 21.43 19.07 -15.74
N PHE A 275 20.27 19.71 -15.83
CA PHE A 275 19.59 20.17 -17.03
C PHE A 275 19.21 21.64 -16.80
N GLU A 276 19.31 22.48 -17.81
CA GLU A 276 19.09 23.93 -17.69
C GLU A 276 17.68 24.25 -17.11
N PRO A 277 17.55 24.68 -15.86
CA PRO A 277 16.24 24.98 -15.31
C PRO A 277 15.78 26.35 -15.77
N THR A 278 14.61 26.39 -16.38
CA THR A 278 13.97 27.64 -16.79
C THR A 278 13.19 28.22 -15.61
N THR A 279 13.42 29.50 -15.31
CA THR A 279 12.74 30.22 -14.21
C THR A 279 11.83 31.34 -14.70
N ASN A 280 11.87 31.65 -16.00
CA ASN A 280 11.09 32.75 -16.57
C ASN A 280 10.31 32.34 -17.83
N VAL A 281 9.32 33.15 -18.16
CA VAL A 281 8.34 32.89 -19.23
C VAL A 281 8.96 33.01 -20.62
N GLU A 282 9.80 34.04 -20.86
CA GLU A 282 10.41 34.32 -22.17
C GLU A 282 11.33 33.19 -22.60
N GLU A 283 12.07 32.63 -21.65
CA GLU A 283 12.96 31.50 -21.85
C GLU A 283 12.17 30.24 -22.21
N LEU A 284 11.08 29.95 -21.50
CA LEU A 284 10.21 28.80 -21.81
C LEU A 284 9.59 28.94 -23.22
N VAL A 285 9.13 30.14 -23.59
CA VAL A 285 8.63 30.40 -24.95
C VAL A 285 9.71 30.22 -25.99
N SER A 286 10.94 30.64 -25.72
CA SER A 286 12.08 30.43 -26.58
C SER A 286 12.40 28.93 -26.76
N ASN A 287 12.35 28.17 -25.69
CA ASN A 287 12.57 26.72 -25.68
C ASN A 287 11.54 25.99 -26.56
N PHE A 288 10.26 26.40 -26.50
CA PHE A 288 9.24 25.81 -27.40
C PHE A 288 9.46 26.21 -28.88
N LYS A 289 9.90 27.43 -29.17
CA LYS A 289 10.29 27.83 -30.56
C LYS A 289 11.47 27.00 -31.06
N TYR A 290 12.37 26.64 -30.16
CA TYR A 290 13.49 25.75 -30.45
C TYR A 290 12.99 24.33 -30.73
N ALA A 291 12.19 23.70 -29.83
CA ALA A 291 11.64 22.36 -30.01
C ALA A 291 10.89 22.18 -31.33
N LYS A 292 10.15 23.20 -31.78
CA LYS A 292 9.44 23.19 -33.09
C LYS A 292 10.36 23.13 -34.32
N LYS A 293 11.67 23.41 -34.18
CA LYS A 293 12.65 23.28 -35.28
C LYS A 293 13.22 21.88 -35.42
N ILE A 294 13.03 21.05 -34.40
CA ILE A 294 13.48 19.67 -34.41
C ILE A 294 12.45 18.84 -35.18
N ASP A 295 12.90 18.09 -36.17
CA ASP A 295 12.06 17.20 -36.98
C ASP A 295 12.83 15.90 -37.24
N THR A 296 12.67 14.95 -36.34
CA THR A 296 13.23 13.59 -36.43
C THR A 296 12.15 12.54 -36.78
N GLY A 297 10.88 12.99 -36.93
CA GLY A 297 9.74 12.17 -37.34
C GLY A 297 8.69 11.99 -36.23
N ASN A 298 9.05 11.51 -35.05
CA ASN A 298 8.18 11.40 -33.87
C ASN A 298 8.79 12.20 -32.74
N GLU A 299 8.23 13.39 -32.47
CA GLU A 299 8.76 14.34 -31.49
C GLU A 299 7.87 14.41 -30.25
N MET A 300 8.42 14.09 -29.08
CA MET A 300 7.75 14.31 -27.78
C MET A 300 8.45 15.46 -27.05
N THR A 301 7.75 16.57 -26.84
CA THR A 301 8.28 17.69 -26.04
C THR A 301 7.69 17.61 -24.63
N VAL A 302 8.55 17.43 -23.63
CA VAL A 302 8.15 17.26 -22.23
C VAL A 302 8.62 18.43 -21.38
N VAL A 303 7.70 19.09 -20.70
CA VAL A 303 7.99 20.08 -19.67
C VAL A 303 7.86 19.42 -18.30
N PHE A 304 8.97 19.19 -17.62
CA PHE A 304 9.01 18.76 -16.24
C PHE A 304 8.96 19.98 -15.32
N SER A 305 7.94 20.08 -14.48
CA SER A 305 7.76 21.25 -13.61
C SER A 305 7.37 20.87 -12.19
N THR A 306 7.77 21.69 -11.23
CA THR A 306 7.17 21.63 -9.90
C THR A 306 5.79 22.29 -9.90
N TYR A 307 4.87 21.81 -9.04
CA TYR A 307 3.56 22.46 -8.89
C TYR A 307 3.66 23.95 -8.57
N GLN A 308 4.68 24.35 -7.78
CA GLN A 308 4.91 25.74 -7.39
C GLN A 308 5.27 26.66 -8.57
N SER A 309 5.71 26.08 -9.70
CA SER A 309 6.14 26.81 -10.90
C SER A 309 5.07 26.85 -12.00
N ILE A 310 3.86 26.38 -11.71
CA ILE A 310 2.75 26.27 -12.68
C ILE A 310 2.36 27.65 -13.30
N ASP A 311 2.48 28.74 -12.55
CA ASP A 311 2.22 30.12 -13.00
C ASP A 311 3.14 30.54 -14.19
N VAL A 312 4.39 30.05 -14.21
CA VAL A 312 5.31 30.27 -15.35
C VAL A 312 4.76 29.63 -16.62
N ILE A 313 4.19 28.44 -16.51
CA ILE A 313 3.59 27.69 -17.62
C ILE A 313 2.32 28.39 -18.10
N HIS A 314 1.46 28.82 -17.19
CA HIS A 314 0.25 29.58 -17.51
C HIS A 314 0.57 30.83 -18.34
N LYS A 315 1.49 31.67 -17.85
CA LYS A 315 1.94 32.88 -18.54
C LYS A 315 2.62 32.60 -19.89
N ALA A 316 3.34 31.50 -20.00
CA ALA A 316 3.96 31.10 -21.26
C ALA A 316 2.89 30.67 -22.29
N GLN A 317 1.80 30.03 -21.86
CA GLN A 317 0.66 29.71 -22.73
C GLN A 317 -0.07 30.98 -23.21
N GLU A 318 -0.16 32.01 -22.38
CA GLU A 318 -0.68 33.33 -22.82
C GLU A 318 0.22 33.97 -23.90
N GLN A 319 1.53 33.66 -23.88
CA GLN A 319 2.51 34.11 -24.88
C GLN A 319 2.67 33.18 -26.08
N GLY A 320 1.81 32.15 -26.20
CA GLY A 320 1.67 31.32 -27.40
C GLY A 320 2.43 30.00 -27.43
N ILE A 321 2.84 29.43 -26.28
CA ILE A 321 3.20 28.01 -26.27
C ILE A 321 1.94 27.17 -26.48
N PRO A 322 2.05 25.98 -27.11
CA PRO A 322 0.90 25.15 -27.40
C PRO A 322 0.17 24.63 -26.16
N GLU A 323 -1.07 24.25 -26.32
CA GLU A 323 -1.78 23.42 -25.37
C GLU A 323 -1.09 22.07 -25.24
N PHE A 324 -1.04 21.50 -24.04
CA PHE A 324 -0.46 20.18 -23.82
C PHE A 324 -1.44 19.09 -24.26
N ASP A 325 -0.96 18.10 -24.99
CA ASP A 325 -1.73 16.91 -25.33
C ASP A 325 -2.03 16.08 -24.08
N LEU A 326 -1.06 16.03 -23.15
CA LEU A 326 -1.19 15.31 -21.90
C LEU A 326 -0.57 16.09 -20.72
N ILE A 327 -1.33 16.27 -19.65
CA ILE A 327 -0.84 16.75 -18.36
C ILE A 327 -0.80 15.57 -17.41
N ILE A 328 0.36 15.28 -16.83
CA ILE A 328 0.55 14.25 -15.81
C ILE A 328 0.78 14.93 -14.47
N ALA A 329 -0.11 14.69 -13.51
CA ALA A 329 0.00 15.17 -12.14
C ALA A 329 0.50 14.03 -11.25
N ASP A 330 1.80 14.01 -10.94
CA ASP A 330 2.40 13.00 -10.06
C ASP A 330 2.19 13.36 -8.60
N GLU A 331 2.07 12.32 -7.75
CA GLU A 331 1.65 12.45 -6.35
C GLU A 331 0.38 13.31 -6.21
N ALA A 332 -0.61 13.01 -7.05
CA ALA A 332 -1.83 13.80 -7.22
C ALA A 332 -2.65 14.01 -5.94
N HIS A 333 -2.42 13.20 -4.88
CA HIS A 333 -2.98 13.46 -3.56
C HIS A 333 -2.59 14.83 -2.98
N ARG A 334 -1.51 15.46 -3.47
CA ARG A 334 -1.10 16.82 -3.08
C ARG A 334 -1.93 17.91 -3.76
N THR A 335 -2.63 17.59 -4.84
CA THR A 335 -3.57 18.53 -5.50
C THR A 335 -4.93 18.60 -4.80
N THR A 336 -5.11 17.83 -3.71
CA THR A 336 -6.29 17.88 -2.85
C THR A 336 -6.13 18.97 -1.77
N GLY A 337 -7.24 19.52 -1.29
CA GLY A 337 -7.21 20.48 -0.18
C GLY A 337 -8.42 21.39 -0.16
N ALA A 338 -8.46 22.23 0.86
CA ALA A 338 -9.49 23.24 1.07
C ALA A 338 -8.96 24.60 0.60
N THR A 339 -9.63 25.20 -0.38
CA THR A 339 -9.33 26.53 -0.89
C THR A 339 -10.57 27.42 -0.75
N LYS A 340 -10.40 28.73 -0.53
CA LYS A 340 -11.52 29.65 -0.56
C LYS A 340 -12.10 29.76 -1.96
N LEU A 341 -13.38 30.01 -2.05
CA LEU A 341 -14.08 30.15 -3.33
C LEU A 341 -13.41 31.26 -4.17
N GLY A 342 -12.82 30.89 -5.32
CA GLY A 342 -12.13 31.82 -6.21
C GLY A 342 -10.62 32.01 -5.94
N GLU A 343 -10.03 31.32 -4.95
CA GLU A 343 -8.60 31.31 -4.70
C GLU A 343 -8.06 29.88 -4.95
N ASP A 344 -7.35 29.67 -6.06
CA ASP A 344 -6.65 28.40 -6.31
C ASP A 344 -5.26 28.46 -5.67
N SER A 345 -4.82 27.34 -5.10
CA SER A 345 -3.42 27.15 -4.68
C SER A 345 -2.60 26.63 -5.88
N ALA A 346 -1.30 26.86 -5.91
CA ALA A 346 -0.41 26.33 -6.96
C ALA A 346 -0.60 24.81 -7.23
N PHE A 347 -1.06 24.05 -6.24
CA PHE A 347 -1.34 22.63 -6.37
C PHE A 347 -2.71 22.32 -7.00
N THR A 348 -3.70 23.21 -6.88
CA THR A 348 -5.05 23.03 -7.41
C THR A 348 -5.25 23.63 -8.80
N GLU A 349 -4.33 24.49 -9.27
CA GLU A 349 -4.38 25.13 -10.59
C GLU A 349 -4.37 24.10 -11.75
N VAL A 350 -3.80 22.92 -11.55
CA VAL A 350 -3.73 21.84 -12.55
C VAL A 350 -5.11 21.33 -13.01
N HIS A 351 -6.17 21.54 -12.21
CA HIS A 351 -7.49 21.03 -12.52
C HIS A 351 -8.24 21.80 -13.62
N SER A 352 -7.83 23.03 -13.93
CA SER A 352 -8.59 23.93 -14.79
C SER A 352 -7.82 24.39 -16.02
N ASN A 353 -8.46 24.30 -17.20
CA ASN A 353 -7.95 24.88 -18.44
C ASN A 353 -7.88 26.42 -18.40
N LYS A 354 -8.45 27.07 -17.39
CA LYS A 354 -8.26 28.51 -17.17
C LYS A 354 -6.85 28.82 -16.70
N ASN A 355 -6.25 27.91 -15.93
CA ASN A 355 -4.93 28.07 -15.36
C ASN A 355 -3.86 27.43 -16.25
N VAL A 356 -4.04 26.16 -16.68
CA VAL A 356 -3.14 25.47 -17.59
C VAL A 356 -3.94 24.69 -18.61
N LYS A 357 -3.78 25.02 -19.89
CA LYS A 357 -4.47 24.39 -21.00
C LYS A 357 -3.85 23.02 -21.33
N GLY A 358 -4.70 21.99 -21.35
CA GLY A 358 -4.32 20.64 -21.74
C GLY A 358 -5.53 19.83 -22.17
N GLU A 359 -5.33 18.97 -23.16
CA GLU A 359 -6.36 18.11 -23.74
C GLU A 359 -6.73 16.97 -22.80
N LEU A 360 -5.71 16.26 -22.28
CA LEU A 360 -5.86 15.12 -21.38
C LEU A 360 -5.13 15.34 -20.04
N ARG A 361 -5.69 14.79 -18.94
CA ARG A 361 -5.11 14.84 -17.60
C ARG A 361 -5.03 13.46 -16.96
N LEU A 362 -3.83 13.03 -16.61
CA LEU A 362 -3.56 11.80 -15.87
C LEU A 362 -3.13 12.13 -14.45
N TYR A 363 -3.95 11.78 -13.46
CA TYR A 363 -3.64 11.94 -12.05
C TYR A 363 -3.06 10.64 -11.49
N GLN A 364 -1.77 10.61 -11.17
CA GLN A 364 -1.14 9.40 -10.63
C GLN A 364 -0.74 9.54 -9.18
N THR A 365 -1.04 8.53 -8.39
CA THR A 365 -0.63 8.46 -6.97
C THR A 365 -0.66 7.02 -6.46
N ALA A 366 0.04 6.76 -5.36
CA ALA A 366 -0.10 5.52 -4.59
C ALA A 366 -1.19 5.63 -3.52
N THR A 367 -1.49 6.85 -3.07
CA THR A 367 -2.31 7.16 -1.90
C THR A 367 -3.40 8.16 -2.26
N PRO A 368 -4.54 7.73 -2.84
CA PRO A 368 -5.62 8.65 -3.13
C PRO A 368 -6.15 9.25 -1.82
N LYS A 369 -6.31 10.57 -1.79
CA LYS A 369 -6.81 11.29 -0.63
C LYS A 369 -8.27 11.66 -0.82
N ILE A 370 -9.13 11.08 0.01
CA ILE A 370 -10.57 11.29 0.01
C ILE A 370 -10.98 11.93 1.34
N TYR A 371 -11.78 12.98 1.27
CA TYR A 371 -12.35 13.65 2.44
C TYR A 371 -13.74 13.13 2.72
N ASP A 372 -14.07 12.91 4.00
CA ASP A 372 -15.38 12.43 4.42
C ASP A 372 -16.50 13.46 4.16
N ALA A 373 -17.74 12.99 4.10
CA ALA A 373 -18.91 13.83 3.80
C ALA A 373 -19.10 14.96 4.83
N ASN A 374 -18.72 14.75 6.11
CA ASN A 374 -18.83 15.78 7.14
C ASN A 374 -17.80 16.89 6.94
N ALA A 375 -16.56 16.53 6.54
CA ALA A 375 -15.53 17.51 6.22
C ALA A 375 -15.92 18.36 5.00
N LYS A 376 -16.48 17.71 3.95
CA LYS A 376 -16.98 18.40 2.75
C LYS A 376 -18.11 19.36 3.11
N ARG A 377 -19.13 18.91 3.84
CA ARG A 377 -20.27 19.74 4.27
C ARG A 377 -19.84 20.95 5.14
N LYS A 378 -18.95 20.75 6.12
CA LYS A 378 -18.42 21.84 6.94
C LYS A 378 -17.65 22.88 6.12
N ALA A 379 -16.96 22.45 5.07
CA ALA A 379 -16.26 23.34 4.17
C ALA A 379 -17.24 24.16 3.31
N GLU A 380 -18.27 23.53 2.75
CA GLU A 380 -19.33 24.20 2.00
C GLU A 380 -20.07 25.25 2.83
N GLU A 381 -20.41 24.95 4.10
CA GLU A 381 -21.01 25.88 5.05
C GLU A 381 -20.14 27.14 5.29
N ASN A 382 -18.83 27.04 5.10
CA ASN A 382 -17.86 28.15 5.25
C ASN A 382 -17.39 28.73 3.91
N SER A 383 -18.08 28.45 2.80
CA SER A 383 -17.67 28.89 1.45
C SER A 383 -16.27 28.44 1.06
N ILE A 384 -15.86 27.25 1.49
CA ILE A 384 -14.60 26.61 1.18
C ILE A 384 -14.86 25.47 0.19
N VAL A 385 -14.10 25.45 -0.90
CA VAL A 385 -14.12 24.34 -1.87
C VAL A 385 -13.10 23.29 -1.44
N VAL A 386 -13.53 22.03 -1.28
CA VAL A 386 -12.66 20.91 -0.97
C VAL A 386 -12.42 20.08 -2.23
N SER A 387 -11.17 20.07 -2.71
CA SER A 387 -10.73 19.15 -3.76
C SER A 387 -10.43 17.77 -3.14
N SER A 388 -11.23 16.78 -3.49
CA SER A 388 -11.14 15.40 -2.99
C SER A 388 -11.04 14.44 -4.18
N MET A 389 -10.22 13.38 -4.08
CA MET A 389 -9.94 12.52 -5.25
C MET A 389 -11.11 11.58 -5.63
N ASP A 390 -12.20 11.58 -4.89
CA ASP A 390 -13.49 10.97 -5.28
C ASP A 390 -14.39 11.91 -6.11
N ASP A 391 -13.96 13.15 -6.38
CA ASP A 391 -14.64 14.08 -7.28
C ASP A 391 -14.26 13.76 -8.73
N GLU A 392 -15.18 13.09 -9.44
CA GLU A 392 -14.98 12.65 -10.82
C GLU A 392 -14.94 13.80 -11.83
N GLU A 393 -15.58 14.93 -11.54
CA GLU A 393 -15.48 16.11 -12.42
C GLU A 393 -14.06 16.68 -12.42
N ARG A 394 -13.34 16.58 -11.30
CA ARG A 394 -11.99 17.12 -11.16
C ARG A 394 -10.89 16.14 -11.51
N TYR A 395 -11.05 14.87 -11.11
CA TYR A 395 -10.00 13.85 -11.23
C TYR A 395 -10.32 12.77 -12.26
N GLY A 396 -11.54 12.70 -12.77
CA GLY A 396 -12.01 11.59 -13.61
C GLY A 396 -12.23 10.30 -12.82
N GLU A 397 -12.56 9.24 -13.53
CA GLU A 397 -12.68 7.89 -12.96
C GLU A 397 -11.33 7.22 -12.74
N GLU A 398 -11.34 6.09 -12.09
CA GLU A 398 -10.17 5.26 -11.89
C GLU A 398 -9.92 4.36 -13.11
N ILE A 399 -8.85 4.66 -13.86
CA ILE A 399 -8.47 3.92 -15.07
C ILE A 399 -7.86 2.57 -14.72
N PHE A 400 -7.02 2.56 -13.67
CA PHE A 400 -6.31 1.37 -13.24
C PHE A 400 -5.88 1.49 -11.77
N ARG A 401 -6.00 0.36 -11.03
CA ARG A 401 -5.52 0.23 -9.66
C ARG A 401 -4.59 -0.96 -9.51
N LEU A 402 -3.47 -0.75 -8.82
CA LEU A 402 -2.58 -1.80 -8.30
C LEU A 402 -2.19 -1.43 -6.87
N GLY A 403 -2.93 -1.95 -5.89
CA GLY A 403 -2.67 -1.76 -4.47
C GLY A 403 -1.47 -2.55 -3.95
N PHE A 404 -1.10 -2.36 -2.69
CA PHE A 404 -0.04 -3.16 -2.05
C PHE A 404 -0.40 -4.65 -2.05
N GLY A 405 -1.65 -4.97 -1.71
CA GLY A 405 -2.15 -6.34 -1.65
C GLY A 405 -1.98 -7.10 -2.96
N ASP A 406 -2.47 -6.52 -4.04
CA ASP A 406 -2.38 -7.10 -5.37
C ASP A 406 -0.95 -7.23 -5.86
N ALA A 407 -0.12 -6.21 -5.61
CA ALA A 407 1.28 -6.22 -6.02
C ALA A 407 2.09 -7.30 -5.29
N VAL A 408 1.79 -7.58 -4.03
CA VAL A 408 2.40 -8.69 -3.27
C VAL A 408 1.85 -10.04 -3.74
N ALA A 409 0.53 -10.18 -3.90
CA ALA A 409 -0.10 -11.42 -4.35
C ALA A 409 0.41 -11.87 -5.74
N GLN A 410 0.66 -10.90 -6.62
CA GLN A 410 1.24 -11.16 -7.96
C GLN A 410 2.77 -11.26 -7.95
N GLY A 411 3.42 -11.16 -6.80
CA GLY A 411 4.87 -11.28 -6.64
C GLY A 411 5.68 -10.10 -7.19
N TYR A 412 5.11 -8.93 -7.34
CA TYR A 412 5.82 -7.72 -7.77
C TYR A 412 6.47 -6.96 -6.61
N LEU A 413 5.93 -7.11 -5.41
CA LEU A 413 6.47 -6.57 -4.17
C LEU A 413 6.70 -7.71 -3.15
N THR A 414 7.61 -7.46 -2.21
CA THR A 414 7.80 -8.29 -1.01
C THR A 414 6.77 -7.88 0.04
N ASP A 415 6.26 -8.83 0.82
CA ASP A 415 5.32 -8.52 1.91
C ASP A 415 6.04 -7.87 3.12
N TYR A 416 5.29 -7.34 4.09
CA TYR A 416 5.88 -6.66 5.23
C TYR A 416 5.29 -7.15 6.57
N LYS A 417 6.06 -6.95 7.65
CA LYS A 417 5.64 -7.16 9.03
C LYS A 417 5.87 -5.89 9.86
N VAL A 418 4.93 -5.59 10.74
CA VAL A 418 5.05 -4.51 11.72
C VAL A 418 5.46 -5.12 13.06
N THR A 419 6.58 -4.68 13.61
CA THR A 419 7.09 -5.14 14.89
C THR A 419 7.07 -3.98 15.88
N VAL A 420 6.21 -4.07 16.87
CA VAL A 420 6.17 -3.14 18.01
C VAL A 420 6.99 -3.75 19.14
N LEU A 421 8.02 -3.01 19.59
CA LEU A 421 8.92 -3.46 20.65
C LEU A 421 8.70 -2.61 21.89
N ALA A 422 8.24 -3.24 22.94
CA ALA A 422 8.01 -2.65 24.23
C ALA A 422 9.13 -2.98 25.19
N VAL A 423 9.85 -1.96 25.68
CA VAL A 423 10.94 -2.10 26.65
C VAL A 423 10.48 -1.54 28.00
N SER A 424 10.69 -2.29 29.08
CA SER A 424 10.33 -1.88 30.43
C SER A 424 11.24 -0.74 30.92
N GLU A 425 10.68 0.31 31.50
CA GLU A 425 11.41 1.44 32.07
C GLU A 425 12.25 0.99 33.28
N SER A 426 11.75 0.05 34.12
CA SER A 426 12.51 -0.50 35.26
C SER A 426 13.75 -1.25 34.81
N TYR A 427 13.68 -1.96 33.69
CA TYR A 427 14.86 -2.60 33.10
C TYR A 427 15.95 -1.57 32.76
N ILE A 428 15.58 -0.48 32.09
CA ILE A 428 16.51 0.58 31.71
C ILE A 428 17.12 1.24 32.95
N ASN A 429 16.29 1.58 33.94
CA ASN A 429 16.72 2.25 35.17
C ASN A 429 17.65 1.37 36.03
N LYS A 430 17.47 0.06 36.01
CA LYS A 430 18.26 -0.89 36.82
C LYS A 430 19.57 -1.30 36.13
N ASP A 431 19.52 -1.68 34.90
CA ASP A 431 20.61 -2.36 34.20
C ASP A 431 21.44 -1.42 33.31
N MET A 432 20.94 -0.19 33.02
CA MET A 432 21.60 0.80 32.16
C MET A 432 22.07 2.07 32.90
N GLN A 433 22.30 1.96 34.24
CA GLN A 433 22.72 3.10 35.06
C GLN A 433 24.04 3.72 34.63
N ARG A 434 24.98 2.97 34.09
CA ARG A 434 26.27 3.47 33.60
C ARG A 434 26.10 4.35 32.38
N VAL A 435 25.24 3.97 31.43
CA VAL A 435 24.92 4.77 30.24
C VAL A 435 24.22 6.07 30.65
N MET A 436 23.31 6.00 31.63
CA MET A 436 22.59 7.17 32.12
C MET A 436 23.48 8.12 32.95
N ALA A 437 24.52 7.63 33.61
CA ALA A 437 25.45 8.42 34.42
C ALA A 437 26.54 9.11 33.56
N ALA A 438 26.80 8.66 32.35
CA ALA A 438 27.60 9.36 31.36
C ALA A 438 26.82 10.64 30.94
N ASP A 439 27.55 11.77 30.72
CA ASP A 439 26.91 13.05 30.32
C ASP A 439 26.37 13.01 28.90
N ASN A 440 25.44 12.08 28.67
CA ASN A 440 24.89 11.73 27.37
C ASN A 440 23.70 12.60 27.02
N GLN A 441 23.55 12.92 25.72
CA GLN A 441 22.41 13.69 25.20
C GLN A 441 21.13 12.85 25.07
N LEU A 442 21.22 11.51 25.35
CA LEU A 442 20.11 10.58 25.26
C LEU A 442 19.23 10.60 26.52
N LYS A 443 17.95 10.42 26.30
CA LYS A 443 16.94 10.23 27.36
C LYS A 443 16.75 8.75 27.64
N VAL A 444 16.13 8.40 28.76
CA VAL A 444 15.72 7.04 29.12
C VAL A 444 14.90 6.39 27.99
N ASP A 445 14.00 7.16 27.38
CA ASP A 445 13.17 6.73 26.25
C ASP A 445 14.02 6.35 25.01
N ASP A 446 15.10 7.08 24.73
CA ASP A 446 15.98 6.79 23.59
C ASP A 446 16.83 5.53 23.83
N ILE A 447 17.33 5.32 25.04
CA ILE A 447 18.08 4.11 25.44
C ILE A 447 17.19 2.87 25.27
N GLY A 448 15.96 2.91 25.79
CA GLY A 448 15.02 1.80 25.61
C GLY A 448 14.68 1.52 24.16
N LYS A 449 14.50 2.56 23.35
CA LYS A 449 14.24 2.41 21.92
C LYS A 449 15.43 1.78 21.17
N ILE A 450 16.67 2.13 21.50
CA ILE A 450 17.88 1.52 20.92
C ILE A 450 17.93 0.03 21.24
N ILE A 451 17.71 -0.35 22.50
CA ILE A 451 17.66 -1.76 22.92
C ILE A 451 16.56 -2.54 22.16
N GLY A 452 15.37 -1.95 22.07
CA GLY A 452 14.28 -2.52 21.28
C GLY A 452 14.66 -2.73 19.82
N VAL A 453 15.25 -1.72 19.16
CA VAL A 453 15.69 -1.80 17.77
C VAL A 453 16.71 -2.91 17.55
N TRP A 454 17.71 -3.02 18.45
CA TRP A 454 18.71 -4.09 18.36
C TRP A 454 18.06 -5.48 18.43
N ASN A 455 17.16 -5.72 19.41
CA ASN A 455 16.43 -6.99 19.53
C ASN A 455 15.59 -7.30 18.28
N ALA A 456 14.96 -6.28 17.68
CA ALA A 456 14.22 -6.45 16.42
C ALA A 456 15.11 -6.85 15.27
N MET A 457 16.26 -6.20 15.11
CA MET A 457 17.20 -6.47 14.02
C MET A 457 17.78 -7.88 14.10
N VAL A 458 18.07 -8.35 15.30
CA VAL A 458 18.52 -9.74 15.54
C VAL A 458 17.37 -10.75 15.53
N LYS A 459 16.11 -10.28 15.54
CA LYS A 459 14.89 -11.11 15.69
C LYS A 459 14.88 -11.92 17.00
N ARG A 460 15.38 -11.31 18.07
CA ARG A 460 15.50 -11.90 19.39
C ARG A 460 14.30 -11.52 20.24
N ASN A 461 13.72 -12.51 20.92
CA ASN A 461 12.76 -12.26 21.98
C ASN A 461 13.53 -11.72 23.22
N GLY A 462 13.21 -10.52 23.66
CA GLY A 462 13.92 -9.86 24.75
C GLY A 462 13.70 -10.48 26.15
N ILE A 463 12.72 -11.36 26.31
CA ILE A 463 12.45 -12.10 27.55
C ILE A 463 13.09 -13.48 27.53
N THR A 464 12.81 -14.29 26.49
CA THR A 464 13.31 -15.67 26.39
C THR A 464 14.72 -15.77 25.83
N GLY A 465 15.21 -14.74 25.18
CA GLY A 465 16.49 -14.75 24.46
C GLY A 465 16.48 -15.57 23.16
N GLU A 466 15.36 -16.13 22.76
CA GLU A 466 15.22 -16.97 21.57
C GLU A 466 15.32 -16.12 20.29
N ILE A 467 16.12 -16.58 19.31
CA ILE A 467 16.26 -15.97 17.98
C ILE A 467 15.37 -16.73 16.99
N THR A 468 14.45 -16.03 16.34
CA THR A 468 13.41 -16.63 15.50
C THR A 468 13.71 -16.58 13.99
N GLY A 469 14.93 -16.24 13.58
CA GLY A 469 15.30 -16.20 12.16
C GLY A 469 16.57 -15.44 11.86
N ALA A 470 16.95 -15.34 10.58
CA ALA A 470 18.12 -14.58 10.15
C ALA A 470 18.00 -13.09 10.51
N PRO A 471 19.06 -12.43 10.99
CA PRO A 471 19.04 -11.02 11.36
C PRO A 471 18.84 -10.12 10.15
N MET A 472 18.31 -8.91 10.40
CA MET A 472 18.23 -7.86 9.39
C MET A 472 19.61 -7.23 9.21
N LYS A 473 20.02 -7.02 7.97
CA LYS A 473 21.33 -6.45 7.65
C LYS A 473 21.29 -4.96 7.32
N ARG A 474 20.14 -4.42 6.89
CA ARG A 474 20.03 -3.03 6.42
C ARG A 474 18.73 -2.39 6.87
N ALA A 475 18.82 -1.24 7.51
CA ALA A 475 17.64 -0.48 7.92
C ALA A 475 17.83 1.04 7.75
N ILE A 476 16.70 1.75 7.61
CA ILE A 476 16.63 3.21 7.64
C ILE A 476 15.89 3.62 8.91
N ALA A 477 16.47 4.55 9.67
CA ALA A 477 15.88 5.07 10.89
C ALA A 477 15.41 6.53 10.71
N PHE A 478 14.20 6.83 11.20
CA PHE A 478 13.60 8.16 11.17
C PHE A 478 13.45 8.76 12.56
N THR A 479 13.97 9.98 12.72
CA THR A 479 13.88 10.77 13.94
C THR A 479 13.12 12.10 13.70
N ASP A 480 12.88 12.88 14.74
CA ASP A 480 12.18 14.17 14.66
C ASP A 480 13.10 15.36 14.35
N THR A 481 14.36 15.31 14.79
CA THR A 481 15.35 16.40 14.63
C THR A 481 16.73 15.88 14.24
N ILE A 482 17.52 16.72 13.57
CA ILE A 482 18.92 16.41 13.20
C ILE A 482 19.75 16.12 14.47
N LYS A 483 19.55 16.91 15.54
CA LYS A 483 20.24 16.70 16.81
C LYS A 483 19.95 15.30 17.38
N HIS A 484 18.69 14.88 17.36
CA HIS A 484 18.26 13.57 17.84
C HIS A 484 18.84 12.44 16.98
N SER A 485 18.84 12.58 15.65
CA SER A 485 19.43 11.61 14.73
C SER A 485 20.95 11.44 14.97
N LYS A 486 21.68 12.52 15.19
CA LYS A 486 23.12 12.49 15.53
C LYS A 486 23.35 11.79 16.85
N ALA A 487 22.60 12.16 17.90
CA ALA A 487 22.74 11.52 19.20
C ALA A 487 22.48 10.00 19.15
N ILE A 488 21.44 9.56 18.43
CA ILE A 488 21.19 8.13 18.22
C ILE A 488 22.38 7.46 17.50
N SER A 489 22.93 8.05 16.45
CA SER A 489 24.04 7.44 15.69
C SER A 489 25.35 7.38 16.47
N GLU A 490 25.63 8.37 17.33
CA GLU A 490 26.85 8.45 18.13
C GLU A 490 26.82 7.48 19.31
N GLU A 491 25.66 7.25 19.93
CA GLU A 491 25.54 6.51 21.19
C GLU A 491 25.00 5.07 21.00
N PHE A 492 24.57 4.70 19.80
CA PHE A 492 23.90 3.40 19.55
C PHE A 492 24.79 2.21 19.97
N GLU A 493 26.05 2.23 19.55
CA GLU A 493 27.00 1.16 19.86
C GLU A 493 27.28 1.07 21.37
N THR A 494 27.44 2.23 22.05
CA THR A 494 27.66 2.28 23.51
C THR A 494 26.51 1.65 24.27
N VAL A 495 25.24 2.00 23.92
CA VAL A 495 24.05 1.45 24.56
C VAL A 495 23.92 -0.04 24.31
N VAL A 496 24.19 -0.50 23.08
CA VAL A 496 24.10 -1.91 22.72
C VAL A 496 25.17 -2.75 23.43
N ASN A 497 26.43 -2.28 23.49
CA ASN A 497 27.51 -2.99 24.18
C ASN A 497 27.20 -3.15 25.67
N GLU A 498 26.72 -2.09 26.35
CA GLU A 498 26.36 -2.20 27.78
C GLU A 498 25.18 -3.18 27.99
N TYR A 499 24.20 -3.18 27.04
CA TYR A 499 23.10 -4.14 27.04
C TYR A 499 23.58 -5.59 26.88
N LEU A 500 24.52 -5.84 25.98
CA LEU A 500 25.09 -7.16 25.72
C LEU A 500 25.96 -7.67 26.87
N ASP A 501 26.77 -6.79 27.48
CA ASP A 501 27.58 -7.11 28.66
C ASP A 501 26.72 -7.56 29.84
N ALA A 502 25.54 -6.89 30.01
CA ALA A 502 24.56 -7.27 31.03
C ALA A 502 23.91 -8.63 30.77
N GLN A 503 23.82 -9.06 29.50
CA GLN A 503 23.13 -10.28 29.09
C GLN A 503 24.06 -11.47 28.82
N SER A 504 25.39 -11.27 28.80
CA SER A 504 26.41 -12.31 28.51
C SER A 504 26.14 -13.05 27.17
N THR A 505 25.75 -12.32 26.14
CA THR A 505 25.32 -12.86 24.83
C THR A 505 26.29 -12.49 23.70
N ASP A 506 26.19 -13.19 22.56
CA ASP A 506 27.03 -13.03 21.37
C ASP A 506 26.94 -11.64 20.73
N SER A 507 28.05 -11.18 20.17
CA SER A 507 28.26 -9.86 19.59
C SER A 507 27.68 -9.69 18.19
N PHE A 508 26.39 -9.33 18.07
CA PHE A 508 25.88 -8.81 16.81
C PHE A 508 26.02 -7.28 16.82
N GLN A 509 26.79 -6.74 15.88
CA GLN A 509 27.10 -5.32 15.81
C GLN A 509 26.16 -4.57 14.86
N VAL A 510 25.82 -3.32 15.19
CA VAL A 510 24.98 -2.46 14.36
C VAL A 510 25.68 -1.12 14.17
N ASP A 511 26.16 -0.89 12.96
CA ASP A 511 26.78 0.38 12.58
C ASP A 511 25.70 1.39 12.22
N VAL A 512 25.69 2.56 12.87
CA VAL A 512 24.68 3.60 12.63
C VAL A 512 25.33 4.88 12.13
N HIS A 513 24.99 5.27 10.90
CA HIS A 513 25.42 6.55 10.32
C HIS A 513 24.28 7.56 10.29
N HIS A 514 24.62 8.86 10.34
CA HIS A 514 23.67 9.96 10.23
C HIS A 514 23.76 10.65 8.86
N VAL A 515 22.61 11.00 8.30
CA VAL A 515 22.51 11.78 7.05
C VAL A 515 21.54 12.95 7.24
N ASP A 516 22.00 14.16 6.86
CA ASP A 516 21.17 15.37 6.86
C ASP A 516 21.42 16.26 5.61
N GLY A 517 20.69 17.35 5.49
CA GLY A 517 20.79 18.33 4.40
C GLY A 517 22.11 19.08 4.33
N GLY A 518 22.93 19.03 5.38
CA GLY A 518 24.24 19.65 5.38
C GLY A 518 25.29 18.89 4.56
N LEU A 519 25.04 17.62 4.23
CA LEU A 519 25.92 16.81 3.38
C LEU A 519 25.74 17.20 1.91
N ASN A 520 26.82 17.23 1.13
CA ASN A 520 26.73 17.39 -0.32
C ASN A 520 26.21 16.13 -1.01
N ALA A 521 25.89 16.20 -2.31
CA ALA A 521 25.32 15.08 -3.06
C ALA A 521 26.18 13.81 -3.01
N LEU A 522 27.50 13.97 -3.16
CA LEU A 522 28.43 12.83 -3.11
C LEU A 522 28.46 12.15 -1.73
N GLN A 523 28.54 12.95 -0.66
CA GLN A 523 28.54 12.40 0.71
C GLN A 523 27.25 11.66 1.05
N LYS A 524 26.12 12.17 0.55
CA LYS A 524 24.82 11.50 0.70
C LYS A 524 24.81 10.16 -0.02
N GLU A 525 25.33 10.15 -1.23
CA GLU A 525 25.40 8.96 -2.07
C GLU A 525 26.36 7.90 -1.51
N GLU A 526 27.52 8.29 -1.02
CA GLU A 526 28.46 7.41 -0.32
C GLU A 526 27.79 6.71 0.88
N GLN A 527 26.89 7.39 1.59
CA GLN A 527 26.15 6.80 2.71
C GLN A 527 25.06 5.83 2.22
N ILE A 528 24.42 6.12 1.07
CA ILE A 528 23.45 5.22 0.46
C ILE A 528 24.15 3.96 -0.09
N ASP A 529 25.29 4.13 -0.77
CA ASP A 529 26.13 3.03 -1.27
C ASP A 529 26.65 2.16 -0.13
N TRP A 530 27.11 2.80 0.98
CA TRP A 530 27.51 2.08 2.19
C TRP A 530 26.34 1.24 2.74
N LEU A 531 25.12 1.76 2.77
CA LEU A 531 23.94 1.00 3.20
C LEU A 531 23.59 -0.14 2.22
N ALA A 532 23.73 0.10 0.91
CA ALA A 532 23.34 -0.83 -0.15
C ALA A 532 24.37 -1.96 -0.39
N ASP A 533 25.63 -1.76 0.00
CA ASP A 533 26.73 -2.69 -0.25
C ASP A 533 26.45 -4.10 0.30
N ASP A 534 26.64 -5.12 -0.55
CA ASP A 534 26.37 -6.53 -0.21
C ASP A 534 27.47 -7.17 0.66
N GLY A 535 28.59 -6.50 0.90
CA GLY A 535 29.72 -6.97 1.72
C GLY A 535 29.50 -6.91 3.24
N VAL A 536 28.24 -6.85 3.72
CA VAL A 536 27.94 -6.85 5.17
C VAL A 536 28.16 -8.23 5.75
N GLU A 537 29.02 -8.34 6.76
CA GLU A 537 29.30 -9.59 7.48
C GLU A 537 28.04 -10.16 8.14
N ASP A 538 28.01 -11.47 8.40
CA ASP A 538 26.81 -12.13 8.94
C ASP A 538 26.42 -11.67 10.35
N ASN A 539 27.40 -11.19 11.13
CA ASN A 539 27.20 -10.66 12.47
C ASN A 539 27.10 -9.14 12.53
N HIS A 540 26.93 -8.46 11.39
CA HIS A 540 26.79 -7.00 11.29
C HIS A 540 25.50 -6.57 10.62
N ALA A 541 25.04 -5.37 11.00
CA ALA A 541 23.98 -4.65 10.32
C ALA A 541 24.34 -3.18 10.16
N ARG A 542 23.76 -2.54 9.15
CA ARG A 542 23.94 -1.13 8.83
C ARG A 542 22.62 -0.38 8.96
N VAL A 543 22.64 0.74 9.67
CA VAL A 543 21.46 1.61 9.85
C VAL A 543 21.80 3.03 9.42
N LEU A 544 20.98 3.62 8.59
CA LEU A 544 21.12 5.01 8.17
C LEU A 544 20.06 5.86 8.83
N SER A 545 20.45 6.73 9.78
CA SER A 545 19.55 7.59 10.54
C SER A 545 19.39 8.96 9.89
N ASN A 546 18.14 9.45 9.81
CA ASN A 546 17.81 10.73 9.19
C ASN A 546 16.51 11.34 9.75
N VAL A 547 16.19 12.58 9.34
CA VAL A 547 14.91 13.23 9.69
C VAL A 547 13.91 13.14 8.55
N ARG A 548 14.27 13.54 7.34
CA ARG A 548 13.38 13.59 6.17
C ARG A 548 14.02 13.12 4.87
N PHE A 549 15.34 13.20 4.78
CA PHE A 549 16.09 13.03 3.55
C PHE A 549 15.78 11.71 2.82
N LEU A 550 15.60 10.63 3.57
CA LEU A 550 15.43 9.29 3.00
C LEU A 550 13.97 8.93 2.66
N THR A 551 13.03 9.89 2.69
CA THR A 551 11.63 9.63 2.32
C THR A 551 11.39 9.61 0.81
N GLU A 552 12.20 10.32 0.01
CA GLU A 552 12.07 10.39 -1.45
C GLU A 552 13.45 10.10 -2.12
N GLY A 553 13.47 9.49 -3.30
CA GLY A 553 14.67 9.41 -4.17
C GLY A 553 15.70 8.31 -3.89
N ILE A 554 15.52 7.38 -2.93
CA ILE A 554 16.50 6.30 -2.66
C ILE A 554 16.10 4.98 -3.32
N ASP A 555 17.04 4.31 -3.96
CA ASP A 555 16.87 2.99 -4.54
C ASP A 555 17.81 1.95 -3.88
N VAL A 556 17.40 1.37 -2.76
CA VAL A 556 18.07 0.27 -2.06
C VAL A 556 17.10 -0.92 -2.01
N PRO A 557 17.12 -1.82 -3.02
CA PRO A 557 16.17 -2.96 -3.08
C PRO A 557 16.34 -3.95 -1.93
N ASN A 558 17.57 -4.15 -1.44
CA ASN A 558 17.91 -5.08 -0.36
C ASN A 558 17.72 -4.50 1.07
N LEU A 559 16.95 -3.40 1.20
CA LEU A 559 16.59 -2.79 2.48
C LEU A 559 15.64 -3.70 3.27
N ASP A 560 16.04 -4.16 4.46
CA ASP A 560 15.27 -5.10 5.29
C ASP A 560 14.25 -4.40 6.19
N GLY A 561 14.62 -3.24 6.75
CA GLY A 561 13.81 -2.60 7.79
C GLY A 561 13.70 -1.08 7.71
N ILE A 562 12.61 -0.58 8.28
CA ILE A 562 12.41 0.84 8.59
C ILE A 562 12.11 0.98 10.07
N ILE A 563 12.82 1.90 10.72
CA ILE A 563 12.73 2.17 12.15
C ILE A 563 12.14 3.56 12.35
N PHE A 564 11.07 3.69 13.12
CA PHE A 564 10.51 4.97 13.50
C PHE A 564 10.83 5.27 14.96
N PHE A 565 11.89 6.04 15.25
CA PHE A 565 12.21 6.53 16.59
C PHE A 565 11.25 7.62 17.08
N SER A 566 10.70 8.38 16.13
CA SER A 566 9.79 9.50 16.41
C SER A 566 8.59 9.51 15.47
N PRO A 567 7.43 10.08 15.90
CA PRO A 567 6.22 10.16 15.07
C PRO A 567 6.45 10.94 13.77
N LYS A 568 6.05 10.39 12.64
CA LYS A 568 5.99 11.10 11.36
C LYS A 568 4.68 11.87 11.25
N LYS A 569 4.73 13.09 10.73
CA LYS A 569 3.54 13.96 10.62
C LYS A 569 2.64 13.63 9.43
N SER A 570 3.19 13.01 8.38
CA SER A 570 2.50 12.72 7.13
C SER A 570 2.29 11.22 6.93
N GLN A 571 1.05 10.80 6.69
CA GLN A 571 0.72 9.42 6.30
C GLN A 571 1.40 9.03 4.99
N VAL A 572 1.49 9.97 4.05
CA VAL A 572 2.14 9.74 2.75
C VAL A 572 3.61 9.40 2.91
N ASP A 573 4.35 10.12 3.78
CA ASP A 573 5.77 9.84 4.03
C ASP A 573 5.96 8.43 4.62
N ILE A 574 5.03 7.98 5.46
CA ILE A 574 5.04 6.62 6.02
C ILE A 574 4.86 5.59 4.90
N VAL A 575 3.85 5.77 4.05
CA VAL A 575 3.54 4.84 2.95
C VAL A 575 4.68 4.79 1.92
N GLN A 576 5.27 5.93 1.59
CA GLN A 576 6.43 5.98 0.70
C GLN A 576 7.65 5.25 1.29
N ALA A 577 7.91 5.46 2.59
CA ALA A 577 8.98 4.75 3.29
C ALA A 577 8.73 3.23 3.29
N VAL A 578 7.51 2.79 3.60
CA VAL A 578 7.13 1.36 3.59
C VAL A 578 7.28 0.76 2.18
N GLY A 579 6.87 1.46 1.14
CA GLY A 579 7.04 1.01 -0.25
C GLY A 579 8.50 0.70 -0.63
N ARG A 580 9.49 1.25 0.09
CA ARG A 580 10.92 0.95 -0.15
C ARG A 580 11.32 -0.42 0.36
N ILE A 581 10.90 -0.79 1.58
CA ILE A 581 11.18 -2.13 2.13
C ILE A 581 10.39 -3.23 1.42
N MET A 582 9.35 -2.88 0.68
CA MET A 582 8.58 -3.83 -0.11
C MET A 582 9.20 -4.13 -1.50
N ARG A 583 10.27 -3.46 -1.89
CA ARG A 583 11.01 -3.81 -3.11
C ARG A 583 11.60 -5.21 -3.02
N ARG A 584 11.53 -5.94 -4.12
CA ARG A 584 12.08 -7.30 -4.19
C ARG A 584 13.58 -7.28 -4.27
N ALA A 585 14.21 -8.14 -3.47
CA ALA A 585 15.62 -8.50 -3.57
C ALA A 585 15.76 -10.01 -3.42
N GLU A 586 16.88 -10.59 -3.89
CA GLU A 586 17.15 -12.02 -3.76
C GLU A 586 17.30 -12.39 -2.26
N GLY A 587 16.65 -13.48 -1.85
CA GLY A 587 16.66 -13.94 -0.46
C GLY A 587 15.80 -13.16 0.52
N LYS A 588 15.13 -12.09 0.09
CA LYS A 588 14.29 -11.25 0.96
C LYS A 588 12.85 -11.78 1.03
N GLU A 589 12.45 -12.23 2.20
CA GLU A 589 11.12 -12.78 2.47
C GLU A 589 10.11 -11.69 2.89
N TYR A 590 10.50 -10.79 3.80
CA TYR A 590 9.68 -9.68 4.32
C TYR A 590 10.46 -8.38 4.43
N GLY A 591 9.74 -7.26 4.35
CA GLY A 591 10.19 -5.97 4.85
C GLY A 591 9.68 -5.74 6.27
N TYR A 592 10.49 -5.15 7.17
CA TYR A 592 10.12 -4.96 8.56
C TYR A 592 9.92 -3.49 8.91
N ILE A 593 8.80 -3.19 9.59
CA ILE A 593 8.50 -1.87 10.14
C ILE A 593 8.68 -1.97 11.65
N ILE A 594 9.67 -1.28 12.20
CA ILE A 594 10.08 -1.37 13.59
C ILE A 594 9.59 -0.12 14.35
N LEU A 595 8.81 -0.35 15.39
CA LEU A 595 8.19 0.68 16.23
C LEU A 595 8.62 0.49 17.69
N PRO A 596 9.77 1.02 18.10
CA PRO A 596 10.23 0.89 19.47
C PRO A 596 9.45 1.84 20.40
N ILE A 597 9.05 1.33 21.56
CA ILE A 597 8.34 2.06 22.61
C ILE A 597 8.93 1.71 23.99
N VAL A 598 8.83 2.63 24.94
CA VAL A 598 9.18 2.39 26.35
C VAL A 598 7.90 2.38 27.17
N VAL A 599 7.75 1.40 28.05
CA VAL A 599 6.58 1.20 28.90
C VAL A 599 6.94 1.53 30.34
N ALA A 600 6.21 2.47 30.94
CA ALA A 600 6.36 2.84 32.33
C ALA A 600 5.88 1.71 33.25
N ASP A 601 6.60 1.50 34.37
CA ASP A 601 6.29 0.48 35.35
C ASP A 601 5.14 0.89 36.27
N GLY A 602 4.43 -0.11 36.80
CA GLY A 602 3.37 0.09 37.79
C GLY A 602 2.10 0.75 37.25
N VAL A 603 1.97 0.89 35.91
CA VAL A 603 0.77 1.42 35.26
C VAL A 603 -0.04 0.25 34.70
N ASP A 604 -1.40 0.31 34.85
CA ASP A 604 -2.26 -0.67 34.19
C ASP A 604 -1.98 -0.68 32.68
N PRO A 605 -1.82 -1.87 32.06
CA PRO A 605 -1.53 -1.98 30.63
C PRO A 605 -2.48 -1.19 29.72
N ARG A 606 -3.75 -1.07 30.09
CA ARG A 606 -4.75 -0.34 29.31
C ARG A 606 -4.54 1.18 29.40
N ASP A 607 -4.20 1.67 30.60
CA ASP A 607 -3.94 3.09 30.86
C ASP A 607 -2.60 3.52 30.27
N ALA A 608 -1.58 2.65 30.33
CA ALA A 608 -0.30 2.87 29.67
C ALA A 608 -0.46 3.15 28.17
N LEU A 609 -1.28 2.34 27.48
CA LEU A 609 -1.54 2.45 26.05
C LEU A 609 -2.41 3.66 25.64
N ASP A 610 -3.09 4.32 26.60
CA ASP A 610 -3.83 5.57 26.36
C ASP A 610 -2.94 6.82 26.39
N ASN A 611 -1.67 6.69 26.75
CA ASN A 611 -0.70 7.79 26.67
C ASN A 611 -0.43 8.16 25.21
N ASP A 612 -1.24 9.08 24.65
CA ASP A 612 -1.20 9.52 23.25
C ASP A 612 0.16 10.09 22.82
N LYS A 613 1.04 10.48 23.75
CA LYS A 613 2.36 11.02 23.40
C LYS A 613 3.35 9.91 23.06
N GLN A 614 3.38 8.82 23.82
CA GLN A 614 4.32 7.69 23.63
C GLN A 614 3.92 6.79 22.46
N TYR A 615 2.63 6.48 22.33
CA TYR A 615 2.14 5.54 21.32
C TYR A 615 1.66 6.20 20.02
N LYS A 616 1.72 7.53 19.93
CA LYS A 616 1.26 8.29 18.76
C LYS A 616 1.87 7.79 17.45
N GLN A 617 3.16 7.48 17.46
CA GLN A 617 3.85 6.97 16.27
C GLN A 617 3.28 5.61 15.83
N VAL A 618 2.97 4.73 16.77
CA VAL A 618 2.41 3.40 16.49
C VAL A 618 1.07 3.56 15.78
N TRP A 619 0.16 4.35 16.37
CA TRP A 619 -1.16 4.58 15.80
C TRP A 619 -1.12 5.29 14.45
N GLN A 620 -0.19 6.23 14.25
CA GLN A 620 -0.01 6.91 12.97
C GLN A 620 0.48 5.96 11.87
N VAL A 621 1.45 5.09 12.16
CA VAL A 621 1.97 4.12 11.19
C VAL A 621 0.89 3.09 10.85
N LEU A 622 0.22 2.51 11.84
CA LEU A 622 -0.84 1.53 11.60
C LEU A 622 -2.02 2.13 10.81
N ASN A 623 -2.42 3.37 11.11
CA ASN A 623 -3.47 4.06 10.34
C ASN A 623 -3.04 4.36 8.89
N ALA A 624 -1.77 4.72 8.67
CA ALA A 624 -1.26 4.94 7.31
C ALA A 624 -1.27 3.63 6.50
N LEU A 625 -0.85 2.51 7.08
CA LEU A 625 -0.89 1.19 6.45
C LEU A 625 -2.32 0.76 6.15
N ARG A 626 -3.24 0.92 7.11
CA ARG A 626 -4.65 0.59 6.92
C ARG A 626 -5.27 1.33 5.75
N SER A 627 -4.95 2.60 5.56
CA SER A 627 -5.51 3.42 4.48
C SER A 627 -5.02 3.04 3.08
N THR A 628 -4.00 2.18 2.96
CA THR A 628 -3.32 1.87 1.70
C THR A 628 -3.20 0.38 1.38
N ASP A 629 -3.36 -0.49 2.36
CA ASP A 629 -3.34 -1.95 2.19
C ASP A 629 -4.63 -2.56 2.73
N GLU A 630 -5.50 -3.01 1.82
CA GLU A 630 -6.79 -3.64 2.15
C GLU A 630 -6.63 -4.92 3.00
N ARG A 631 -5.52 -5.65 2.83
CA ARG A 631 -5.21 -6.84 3.63
C ARG A 631 -4.92 -6.45 5.07
N PHE A 632 -4.17 -5.36 5.28
CA PHE A 632 -3.88 -4.84 6.61
C PHE A 632 -5.13 -4.28 7.28
N ASP A 633 -5.99 -3.56 6.52
CA ASP A 633 -7.29 -3.10 7.02
C ASP A 633 -8.14 -4.28 7.47
N ALA A 634 -8.26 -5.32 6.65
CA ALA A 634 -9.01 -6.53 6.99
C ALA A 634 -8.42 -7.25 8.23
N GLU A 635 -7.10 -7.30 8.36
CA GLU A 635 -6.43 -7.94 9.48
C GLU A 635 -6.66 -7.19 10.80
N VAL A 636 -6.49 -5.86 10.81
CA VAL A 636 -6.75 -5.02 11.99
C VAL A 636 -8.19 -5.19 12.49
N ASN A 637 -9.16 -5.19 11.58
CA ASN A 637 -10.58 -5.33 11.94
C ASN A 637 -10.93 -6.76 12.42
N LYS A 638 -10.12 -7.78 12.08
CA LYS A 638 -10.28 -9.16 12.56
C LYS A 638 -9.57 -9.45 13.89
N LEU A 639 -8.65 -8.61 14.35
CA LEU A 639 -7.91 -8.85 15.60
C LEU A 639 -8.79 -9.07 16.82
N ASP A 640 -9.96 -8.40 16.87
CA ASP A 640 -10.95 -8.58 17.96
C ASP A 640 -11.77 -9.86 17.79
N LEU A 641 -11.81 -10.42 16.61
CA LEU A 641 -12.61 -11.59 16.24
C LEU A 641 -11.84 -12.91 16.39
N ASN A 642 -10.53 -12.88 16.23
CA ASN A 642 -9.68 -14.07 16.21
C ASN A 642 -9.17 -14.46 17.60
N LYS A 643 -9.13 -15.75 17.90
CA LYS A 643 -8.50 -16.32 19.11
C LYS A 643 -6.98 -16.27 19.01
N LYS A 644 -6.42 -16.56 17.82
CA LYS A 644 -5.00 -16.43 17.51
C LYS A 644 -4.73 -15.03 16.94
N LYS A 645 -3.70 -14.39 17.45
CA LYS A 645 -3.29 -13.02 17.09
C LYS A 645 -1.97 -13.03 16.30
N ASP A 646 -1.73 -14.11 15.54
CA ASP A 646 -0.60 -14.23 14.64
C ASP A 646 -0.91 -13.53 13.33
N GLY A 647 -0.03 -12.63 12.89
CA GLY A 647 -0.27 -11.87 11.67
C GLY A 647 0.87 -10.94 11.31
N ARG A 648 0.56 -9.84 10.59
CA ARG A 648 1.52 -8.79 10.21
C ARG A 648 1.96 -7.93 11.37
N ILE A 649 1.21 -7.88 12.48
CA ILE A 649 1.53 -7.08 13.66
C ILE A 649 2.08 -8.00 14.74
N ASN A 650 3.36 -7.86 15.06
CA ASN A 650 4.05 -8.57 16.13
C ASN A 650 4.29 -7.61 17.29
N PHE A 651 3.99 -8.05 18.51
CA PHE A 651 4.30 -7.32 19.74
C PHE A 651 5.36 -8.09 20.52
N ILE A 652 6.55 -7.52 20.65
CA ILE A 652 7.71 -8.12 21.34
C ILE A 652 8.03 -7.31 22.57
N CYS A 653 8.32 -7.98 23.68
CA CYS A 653 8.66 -7.37 24.95
C CYS A 653 10.14 -7.57 25.29
N VAL A 654 10.75 -6.59 25.97
CA VAL A 654 12.11 -6.67 26.49
C VAL A 654 12.07 -6.32 27.97
N ASP A 655 12.41 -7.30 28.84
CA ASP A 655 12.44 -7.15 30.29
C ASP A 655 13.50 -8.07 30.92
N SER A 656 13.97 -7.75 32.11
CA SER A 656 14.91 -8.54 32.89
C SER A 656 14.26 -9.64 33.76
N SER A 657 12.93 -9.60 33.90
CA SER A 657 12.22 -10.58 34.73
C SER A 657 11.91 -11.84 33.92
N PRO A 658 12.36 -13.04 34.33
CA PRO A 658 11.83 -14.27 33.76
C PRO A 658 10.33 -14.34 34.07
N ASP A 659 9.51 -14.65 33.04
CA ASP A 659 8.12 -15.02 33.21
C ASP A 659 8.12 -16.23 34.18
N THR A 660 7.84 -15.99 35.43
CA THR A 660 7.52 -17.07 36.35
C THR A 660 6.12 -17.54 35.97
N ASP A 661 6.05 -18.49 35.05
CA ASP A 661 4.93 -19.42 35.02
C ASP A 661 4.87 -20.05 36.43
N VAL A 662 3.98 -19.53 37.22
CA VAL A 662 3.60 -20.18 38.49
C VAL A 662 2.83 -21.43 38.09
N THR A 663 3.56 -22.49 37.78
CA THR A 663 3.01 -23.84 37.91
C THR A 663 2.72 -24.02 39.40
N GLU A 664 1.43 -24.07 39.74
CA GLU A 664 0.99 -24.62 41.01
C GLU A 664 1.67 -25.97 41.26
N ASN A 665 2.64 -26.00 42.15
CA ASN A 665 2.94 -27.24 42.87
C ASN A 665 3.69 -26.95 44.18
N ASP A 666 3.12 -27.48 45.21
CA ASP A 666 3.62 -27.93 46.50
C ASP A 666 4.15 -26.88 47.50
N GLY A 667 3.30 -26.77 48.55
CA GLY A 667 3.59 -26.16 49.81
C GLY A 667 4.91 -26.61 50.44
N LYS A 668 5.80 -25.62 50.64
CA LYS A 668 6.75 -25.61 51.76
C LYS A 668 6.88 -24.20 52.30
N GLU A 669 6.56 -24.07 53.55
CA GLU A 669 6.81 -22.87 54.37
C GLU A 669 8.27 -22.50 54.32
N ILE A 670 8.55 -21.22 53.96
CA ILE A 670 9.87 -20.62 54.16
C ILE A 670 9.70 -19.43 55.13
N GLU A 671 10.58 -19.46 56.12
CA GLU A 671 10.62 -18.58 57.27
C GLU A 671 10.53 -17.06 57.00
N LYS A 672 9.73 -16.37 57.79
CA LYS A 672 9.69 -14.93 57.92
C LYS A 672 10.98 -14.41 58.51
N ASN A 673 11.76 -13.68 57.74
CA ASN A 673 12.60 -12.56 58.22
C ASN A 673 13.29 -11.82 57.09
N GLN A 674 12.59 -10.93 56.42
CA GLN A 674 13.20 -9.78 55.70
C GLN A 674 12.20 -8.62 55.68
N LYS A 675 12.71 -7.42 55.92
CA LYS A 675 11.96 -6.14 55.88
C LYS A 675 11.25 -5.97 54.54
N PRO A 676 10.05 -5.32 54.51
CA PRO A 676 9.32 -5.14 53.25
C PRO A 676 10.13 -4.26 52.31
N LYS A 677 10.73 -4.87 51.24
CA LYS A 677 11.04 -4.20 50.04
C LYS A 677 9.69 -3.83 49.38
N GLN A 678 9.55 -2.61 48.98
CA GLN A 678 8.43 -2.15 48.14
C GLN A 678 8.35 -3.10 46.95
N LEU A 679 7.32 -3.93 46.92
CA LEU A 679 7.03 -4.84 45.82
C LEU A 679 6.64 -3.97 44.60
N GLU A 680 7.58 -3.73 43.69
CA GLU A 680 7.24 -3.34 42.33
C GLU A 680 6.50 -4.53 41.70
N LEU A 681 5.26 -4.32 41.29
CA LEU A 681 4.46 -5.34 40.60
C LEU A 681 5.12 -5.54 39.22
N PRO A 682 5.59 -6.76 38.90
CA PRO A 682 6.15 -7.02 37.57
C PRO A 682 5.08 -6.79 36.52
N LEU A 683 5.46 -6.17 35.39
CA LEU A 683 4.59 -5.96 34.24
C LEU A 683 4.10 -7.32 33.71
N ASN A 684 2.79 -7.51 33.65
CA ASN A 684 2.21 -8.70 33.03
C ASN A 684 2.20 -8.51 31.49
N TRP A 685 3.25 -8.97 30.83
CA TRP A 685 3.47 -8.81 29.40
C TRP A 685 2.36 -9.46 28.55
N LYS A 686 1.76 -10.55 29.02
CA LYS A 686 0.64 -11.19 28.32
C LYS A 686 -0.63 -10.33 28.34
N GLU A 687 -0.90 -9.67 29.47
CA GLU A 687 -1.97 -8.68 29.57
C GLU A 687 -1.68 -7.45 28.74
N MET A 688 -0.42 -6.95 28.73
CA MET A 688 0.01 -5.85 27.89
C MET A 688 -0.19 -6.15 26.41
N GLN A 689 0.23 -7.33 25.94
CA GLN A 689 0.03 -7.77 24.57
C GLN A 689 -1.47 -7.83 24.20
N ASN A 690 -2.31 -8.40 25.08
CA ASN A 690 -3.75 -8.45 24.84
C ASN A 690 -4.39 -7.06 24.83
N ALA A 691 -3.98 -6.18 25.75
CA ALA A 691 -4.43 -4.80 25.78
C ALA A 691 -4.01 -4.02 24.54
N PHE A 692 -2.79 -4.26 24.05
CA PHE A 692 -2.28 -3.66 22.80
C PHE A 692 -3.15 -4.02 21.61
N TYR A 693 -3.44 -5.31 21.38
CA TYR A 693 -4.29 -5.71 20.26
C TYR A 693 -5.71 -5.15 20.38
N GLY A 694 -6.30 -5.09 21.59
CA GLY A 694 -7.58 -4.41 21.82
C GLY A 694 -7.53 -2.92 21.48
N LYS A 695 -6.42 -2.23 21.80
CA LYS A 695 -6.23 -0.81 21.45
C LYS A 695 -5.98 -0.61 19.96
N VAL A 696 -5.31 -1.52 19.27
CA VAL A 696 -5.17 -1.48 17.80
C VAL A 696 -6.56 -1.43 17.17
N VAL A 697 -7.47 -2.31 17.57
CA VAL A 697 -8.86 -2.30 17.08
C VAL A 697 -9.57 -0.97 17.41
N GLN A 698 -9.40 -0.47 18.63
CA GLN A 698 -10.05 0.77 19.08
C GLN A 698 -9.53 2.03 18.36
N LYS A 699 -8.21 2.16 18.16
CA LYS A 699 -7.54 3.38 17.63
C LYS A 699 -7.35 3.36 16.11
N VAL A 700 -7.26 2.17 15.54
CA VAL A 700 -6.95 1.94 14.12
C VAL A 700 -8.10 1.27 13.37
N GLY A 701 -8.88 0.38 14.02
CA GLY A 701 -10.02 -0.30 13.42
C GLY A 701 -11.12 0.66 12.95
N ASP A 702 -11.92 0.20 12.00
CA ASP A 702 -13.07 0.96 11.52
C ASP A 702 -14.34 0.52 12.24
N ARG A 703 -14.97 1.43 12.97
CA ARG A 703 -16.22 1.15 13.70
C ARG A 703 -17.40 0.82 12.77
N ARG A 704 -17.36 1.27 11.52
CA ARG A 704 -18.38 1.02 10.50
C ARG A 704 -17.99 -0.04 9.48
N TYR A 705 -16.91 -0.76 9.71
CA TYR A 705 -16.37 -1.77 8.80
C TYR A 705 -17.41 -2.74 8.25
N LEU A 706 -18.24 -3.30 9.14
CA LEU A 706 -19.32 -4.22 8.75
C LEU A 706 -20.50 -3.52 8.07
N GLU A 707 -20.77 -2.26 8.42
CA GLU A 707 -21.82 -1.46 7.78
C GLU A 707 -21.44 -1.07 6.35
N ASP A 708 -20.20 -0.62 6.15
CA ASP A 708 -19.68 -0.26 4.82
C ASP A 708 -19.57 -1.50 3.93
N TRP A 709 -19.12 -2.63 4.47
CA TRP A 709 -19.13 -3.91 3.77
C TRP A 709 -20.55 -4.32 3.35
N SER A 710 -21.52 -4.19 4.25
CA SER A 710 -22.93 -4.51 3.95
C SER A 710 -23.49 -3.62 2.84
N LYS A 711 -23.06 -2.37 2.74
CA LYS A 711 -23.46 -1.45 1.67
C LYS A 711 -22.88 -1.88 0.32
N ASP A 712 -21.60 -2.21 0.27
CA ASP A 712 -20.93 -2.70 -0.96
C ASP A 712 -21.65 -3.96 -1.48
N VAL A 713 -21.98 -4.90 -0.59
CA VAL A 713 -22.74 -6.12 -0.91
C VAL A 713 -24.14 -5.79 -1.45
N ALA A 714 -24.82 -4.78 -0.86
CA ALA A 714 -26.16 -4.35 -1.32
C ALA A 714 -26.13 -3.73 -2.71
N ASP A 715 -25.11 -2.93 -3.04
CA ASP A 715 -24.98 -2.30 -4.36
C ASP A 715 -24.76 -3.36 -5.47
N ILE A 716 -24.04 -4.42 -5.15
CA ILE A 716 -23.84 -5.57 -6.05
C ILE A 716 -25.11 -6.39 -6.21
N ALA A 717 -25.90 -6.56 -5.15
CA ALA A 717 -27.22 -7.20 -5.28
C ALA A 717 -28.09 -6.52 -6.32
N LYS A 718 -28.18 -5.18 -6.25
CA LYS A 718 -28.92 -4.38 -7.22
C LYS A 718 -28.39 -4.53 -8.64
N MET A 719 -27.10 -4.69 -8.80
CA MET A 719 -26.47 -4.92 -10.11
C MET A 719 -26.84 -6.31 -10.65
N TYR A 720 -26.73 -7.37 -9.84
CA TYR A 720 -27.13 -8.72 -10.26
C TYR A 720 -28.60 -8.79 -10.65
N ILE A 721 -29.50 -8.17 -9.89
CA ILE A 721 -30.93 -8.12 -10.21
C ILE A 721 -31.15 -7.53 -11.60
N ARG A 722 -30.51 -6.39 -11.93
CA ARG A 722 -30.62 -5.78 -13.27
C ARG A 722 -30.10 -6.71 -14.36
N ARG A 723 -28.92 -7.32 -14.15
CA ARG A 723 -28.28 -8.19 -15.12
C ARG A 723 -29.06 -9.45 -15.42
N ILE A 724 -29.62 -10.08 -14.38
CA ILE A 724 -30.49 -11.25 -14.55
C ILE A 724 -31.74 -10.86 -15.33
N ASN A 725 -32.34 -9.71 -15.03
CA ASN A 725 -33.46 -9.19 -15.80
C ASN A 725 -33.12 -8.99 -17.28
N ASP A 726 -32.02 -8.26 -17.55
CA ASP A 726 -31.56 -8.00 -18.92
C ASP A 726 -31.29 -9.31 -19.70
N LEU A 727 -30.73 -10.32 -19.05
CA LEU A 727 -30.48 -11.63 -19.67
C LEU A 727 -31.80 -12.35 -20.01
N ILE A 728 -32.74 -12.38 -19.07
CA ILE A 728 -34.03 -13.03 -19.28
C ILE A 728 -34.81 -12.33 -20.40
N ASP A 729 -34.74 -10.99 -20.47
CA ASP A 729 -35.48 -10.21 -21.47
C ASP A 729 -34.86 -10.25 -22.87
N SER A 730 -33.52 -10.50 -22.96
CA SER A 730 -32.80 -10.53 -24.23
C SER A 730 -32.51 -11.90 -24.79
N ASN A 731 -32.76 -12.99 -24.04
CA ASN A 731 -32.42 -14.36 -24.47
C ASN A 731 -33.55 -15.36 -24.17
N ASP A 732 -34.14 -15.93 -25.21
CA ASP A 732 -35.25 -16.87 -25.08
C ASP A 732 -34.89 -18.16 -24.32
N GLY A 733 -33.64 -18.64 -24.44
CA GLY A 733 -33.17 -19.81 -23.71
C GLY A 733 -33.06 -19.54 -22.21
N ALA A 734 -32.54 -18.38 -21.82
CA ALA A 734 -32.48 -17.94 -20.43
C ALA A 734 -33.91 -17.74 -19.85
N LYS A 735 -34.81 -17.21 -20.64
CA LYS A 735 -36.20 -17.04 -20.25
C LYS A 735 -36.90 -18.37 -19.97
N ILE A 736 -36.74 -19.36 -20.85
CA ILE A 736 -37.30 -20.71 -20.64
C ILE A 736 -36.74 -21.35 -19.37
N ALA A 737 -35.42 -21.24 -19.12
CA ALA A 737 -34.80 -21.75 -17.91
C ALA A 737 -35.32 -21.06 -16.65
N PHE A 738 -35.54 -19.74 -16.72
CA PHE A 738 -36.07 -18.94 -15.62
C PHE A 738 -37.57 -19.28 -15.36
N ASP A 739 -38.41 -19.41 -16.41
CA ASP A 739 -39.80 -19.77 -16.25
C ASP A 739 -39.96 -21.14 -15.59
N LYS A 740 -39.10 -22.12 -15.94
CA LYS A 740 -39.06 -23.42 -15.28
C LYS A 740 -38.63 -23.31 -13.80
N PHE A 741 -37.73 -22.41 -13.49
CA PHE A 741 -37.33 -22.16 -12.10
C PHE A 741 -38.47 -21.49 -11.31
N LEU A 742 -39.15 -20.52 -11.86
CA LEU A 742 -40.30 -19.84 -11.25
C LEU A 742 -41.44 -20.82 -10.99
N ASP A 743 -41.76 -21.67 -11.96
CA ASP A 743 -42.78 -22.74 -11.81
C ASP A 743 -42.38 -23.70 -10.65
N SER A 744 -41.08 -24.02 -10.52
CA SER A 744 -40.59 -24.87 -9.44
C SER A 744 -40.72 -24.15 -8.07
N LEU A 745 -40.51 -22.84 -7.98
CA LEU A 745 -40.72 -22.07 -6.74
C LEU A 745 -42.20 -22.04 -6.34
N HIS A 746 -43.13 -21.83 -7.31
CA HIS A 746 -44.58 -21.91 -7.07
C HIS A 746 -44.98 -23.27 -6.50
N HIS A 747 -44.46 -24.33 -7.10
CA HIS A 747 -44.80 -25.69 -6.70
C HIS A 747 -44.25 -26.12 -5.32
N ASN A 748 -43.13 -25.54 -4.90
CA ASN A 748 -42.37 -26.03 -3.74
C ASN A 748 -42.40 -25.06 -2.55
N ILE A 749 -42.72 -23.77 -2.78
CA ILE A 749 -42.69 -22.77 -1.71
C ILE A 749 -44.09 -22.07 -1.64
N ASN A 750 -44.38 -21.23 -2.62
CA ASN A 750 -45.60 -20.43 -2.57
C ASN A 750 -45.93 -19.78 -3.95
N ASP A 751 -47.24 -19.88 -4.36
CA ASP A 751 -47.72 -19.30 -5.62
C ASP A 751 -47.62 -17.76 -5.67
N SER A 752 -47.39 -17.08 -4.53
CA SER A 752 -47.24 -15.63 -4.44
C SER A 752 -45.83 -15.13 -4.79
N ILE A 753 -44.88 -16.02 -5.11
CA ILE A 753 -43.55 -15.66 -5.56
C ILE A 753 -43.65 -15.16 -7.00
N ASP A 754 -43.50 -13.88 -7.20
CA ASP A 754 -43.48 -13.27 -8.53
C ASP A 754 -42.05 -13.31 -9.16
N ARG A 755 -41.99 -12.84 -10.44
CA ARG A 755 -40.73 -12.79 -11.19
C ARG A 755 -39.65 -12.03 -10.41
N ASP A 756 -39.98 -10.88 -9.81
CA ASP A 756 -39.01 -10.02 -9.12
C ASP A 756 -38.43 -10.75 -7.89
N LYS A 757 -39.26 -11.41 -7.09
CA LYS A 757 -38.85 -12.20 -5.95
C LYS A 757 -37.92 -13.37 -6.34
N ALA A 758 -38.27 -14.06 -7.44
CA ALA A 758 -37.45 -15.17 -7.94
C ALA A 758 -36.05 -14.68 -8.42
N ILE A 759 -35.97 -13.54 -9.05
CA ILE A 759 -34.71 -12.89 -9.44
C ILE A 759 -33.92 -12.45 -8.21
N GLU A 760 -34.59 -11.90 -7.19
CA GLU A 760 -33.95 -11.56 -5.91
C GLU A 760 -33.36 -12.80 -5.24
N MET A 761 -34.03 -13.96 -5.26
CA MET A 761 -33.49 -15.22 -4.71
C MET A 761 -32.21 -15.66 -5.44
N LEU A 762 -32.15 -15.57 -6.77
CA LEU A 762 -30.94 -15.87 -7.55
C LEU A 762 -29.80 -14.90 -7.23
N ALA A 763 -30.10 -13.60 -7.11
CA ALA A 763 -29.12 -12.58 -6.73
C ALA A 763 -28.59 -12.79 -5.30
N GLN A 764 -29.45 -13.13 -4.35
CA GLN A 764 -29.07 -13.49 -2.98
C GLN A 764 -28.12 -14.68 -2.97
N HIS A 765 -28.42 -15.73 -3.73
CA HIS A 765 -27.57 -16.91 -3.83
C HIS A 765 -26.18 -16.59 -4.39
N LEU A 766 -26.12 -15.87 -5.52
CA LEU A 766 -24.86 -15.46 -6.17
C LEU A 766 -23.92 -14.66 -5.28
N ILE A 767 -24.48 -13.87 -4.38
CA ILE A 767 -23.69 -13.03 -3.46
C ILE A 767 -23.25 -13.83 -2.23
N THR A 768 -24.15 -14.65 -1.69
CA THR A 768 -23.89 -15.36 -0.43
C THR A 768 -22.95 -16.54 -0.60
N GLU A 769 -22.95 -17.19 -1.77
CA GLU A 769 -22.08 -18.34 -2.05
C GLU A 769 -20.59 -18.05 -1.81
N PRO A 770 -19.98 -16.98 -2.38
CA PRO A 770 -18.56 -16.66 -2.13
C PRO A 770 -18.26 -16.27 -0.69
N ILE A 771 -19.22 -15.64 0.02
CA ILE A 771 -19.05 -15.26 1.43
C ILE A 771 -19.00 -16.52 2.29
N PHE A 772 -19.92 -17.46 2.04
CA PHE A 772 -19.98 -18.71 2.78
C PHE A 772 -18.79 -19.62 2.49
N ASP A 773 -18.35 -19.70 1.24
CA ASP A 773 -17.12 -20.41 0.88
C ASP A 773 -15.88 -19.85 1.60
N ALA A 774 -15.79 -18.51 1.69
CA ALA A 774 -14.67 -17.85 2.36
C ALA A 774 -14.68 -18.05 3.89
N LEU A 775 -15.87 -18.09 4.52
CA LEU A 775 -16.02 -18.25 5.97
C LEU A 775 -16.05 -19.72 6.43
N PHE A 776 -16.60 -20.60 5.61
CA PHE A 776 -16.89 -21.99 5.93
C PHE A 776 -16.40 -22.99 4.88
N GLY A 777 -15.36 -22.62 4.11
CA GLY A 777 -14.79 -23.51 3.08
C GLY A 777 -14.36 -24.89 3.63
N ASP A 778 -13.96 -24.95 4.89
CA ASP A 778 -13.61 -26.18 5.60
C ASP A 778 -14.81 -27.11 5.80
N TYR A 779 -16.04 -26.60 5.78
CA TYR A 779 -17.29 -27.38 5.96
C TYR A 779 -17.92 -27.83 4.64
N ASP A 780 -17.41 -27.41 3.48
CA ASP A 780 -18.04 -27.64 2.18
C ASP A 780 -19.56 -27.33 2.16
N PHE A 781 -20.01 -26.33 2.94
CA PHE A 781 -21.42 -25.99 3.13
C PHE A 781 -22.17 -25.81 1.81
N VAL A 782 -21.62 -24.99 0.90
CA VAL A 782 -22.24 -24.72 -0.41
C VAL A 782 -22.42 -26.00 -1.23
N LYS A 783 -21.45 -26.91 -1.15
CA LYS A 783 -21.50 -28.19 -1.84
C LYS A 783 -22.46 -29.19 -1.21
N ASN A 784 -22.77 -29.06 0.07
CA ASN A 784 -23.62 -30.04 0.79
C ASN A 784 -25.07 -29.55 0.98
N ASN A 785 -25.30 -28.23 0.97
CA ASN A 785 -26.64 -27.68 1.10
C ASN A 785 -27.50 -27.94 -0.15
N VAL A 786 -28.67 -28.55 0.06
CA VAL A 786 -29.55 -29.01 -1.03
C VAL A 786 -30.15 -27.88 -1.87
N VAL A 787 -30.51 -26.78 -1.23
CA VAL A 787 -31.06 -25.59 -1.90
C VAL A 787 -29.97 -24.86 -2.69
N SER A 788 -28.77 -24.76 -2.14
CA SER A 788 -27.61 -24.19 -2.84
C SER A 788 -27.29 -24.97 -4.12
N LYS A 789 -27.30 -26.29 -4.07
CA LYS A 789 -27.12 -27.14 -5.27
C LYS A 789 -28.17 -26.84 -6.33
N SER A 790 -29.42 -26.76 -5.94
CA SER A 790 -30.52 -26.50 -6.87
C SER A 790 -30.38 -25.13 -7.55
N LEU A 791 -30.04 -24.10 -6.82
CA LEU A 791 -29.83 -22.75 -7.39
C LEU A 791 -28.58 -22.69 -8.29
N ASN A 792 -27.51 -23.42 -7.94
CA ASN A 792 -26.32 -23.51 -8.78
C ASN A 792 -26.57 -24.19 -10.13
N GLU A 793 -27.53 -25.14 -10.22
CA GLU A 793 -27.93 -25.72 -11.49
C GLU A 793 -28.60 -24.67 -12.40
N VAL A 794 -29.44 -23.80 -11.84
CA VAL A 794 -30.06 -22.68 -12.57
C VAL A 794 -29.01 -21.69 -13.05
N ILE A 795 -28.09 -21.28 -12.17
CA ILE A 795 -26.99 -20.34 -12.49
C ILE A 795 -26.06 -20.94 -13.58
N THR A 796 -25.76 -22.22 -13.49
CA THR A 796 -24.93 -22.92 -14.49
C THR A 796 -25.61 -22.89 -15.87
N THR A 797 -26.93 -23.02 -15.92
CA THR A 797 -27.69 -22.86 -17.16
C THR A 797 -27.58 -21.43 -17.70
N PHE A 798 -27.68 -20.39 -16.85
CA PHE A 798 -27.50 -19.00 -17.27
C PHE A 798 -26.10 -18.68 -17.79
N LYS A 799 -25.06 -19.31 -17.25
CA LYS A 799 -23.69 -19.20 -17.77
C LYS A 799 -23.56 -19.61 -19.24
N LEU A 800 -24.30 -20.61 -19.69
CA LEU A 800 -24.35 -21.03 -21.09
C LEU A 800 -24.86 -19.92 -22.03
N PHE A 801 -25.60 -18.96 -21.51
CA PHE A 801 -26.19 -17.83 -22.25
C PHE A 801 -25.41 -16.50 -22.09
N GLY A 802 -24.16 -16.56 -21.59
CA GLY A 802 -23.23 -15.43 -21.58
C GLY A 802 -23.08 -14.69 -20.26
N PHE A 803 -23.66 -15.22 -19.17
CA PHE A 803 -23.54 -14.65 -17.83
C PHE A 803 -22.10 -14.71 -17.26
N GLU A 804 -21.19 -15.51 -17.85
CA GLU A 804 -19.78 -15.62 -17.42
C GLU A 804 -18.98 -14.33 -17.56
N LYS A 805 -19.18 -13.57 -18.65
CA LYS A 805 -18.45 -12.32 -18.89
C LYS A 805 -18.67 -11.27 -17.79
N GLU A 806 -19.75 -11.37 -17.10
CA GLU A 806 -20.18 -10.44 -16.07
C GLU A 806 -19.63 -10.81 -14.70
N GLN A 807 -19.43 -12.10 -14.44
CA GLN A 807 -18.74 -12.56 -13.24
C GLN A 807 -17.25 -12.15 -13.23
N GLU A 808 -16.58 -12.04 -14.38
CA GLU A 808 -15.21 -11.57 -14.45
C GLU A 808 -15.05 -10.11 -14.01
N GLN A 809 -16.03 -9.26 -14.29
CA GLN A 809 -16.02 -7.84 -13.86
C GLN A 809 -16.15 -7.70 -12.33
N LEU A 810 -16.77 -8.67 -11.66
CA LEU A 810 -16.96 -8.71 -10.21
C LEU A 810 -15.86 -9.47 -9.47
N LYS A 811 -14.92 -10.07 -10.19
CA LYS A 811 -13.82 -10.83 -9.59
C LYS A 811 -13.03 -10.03 -8.54
N PRO A 812 -12.65 -8.75 -8.74
CA PRO A 812 -11.97 -7.96 -7.72
C PRO A 812 -12.79 -7.81 -6.43
N PHE A 813 -14.12 -7.69 -6.56
CA PHE A 813 -15.00 -7.61 -5.41
C PHE A 813 -15.07 -8.94 -4.65
N TYR A 814 -15.18 -10.07 -5.33
CA TYR A 814 -15.15 -11.39 -4.68
C TYR A 814 -13.82 -11.64 -3.97
N GLU A 815 -12.70 -11.23 -4.55
CA GLU A 815 -11.40 -11.31 -3.89
C GLU A 815 -11.35 -10.43 -2.64
N SER A 816 -11.94 -9.24 -2.66
CA SER A 816 -12.07 -8.37 -1.47
C SER A 816 -12.93 -9.01 -0.37
N ILE A 817 -14.09 -9.59 -0.72
CA ILE A 817 -14.95 -10.33 0.23
C ILE A 817 -14.15 -11.50 0.82
N LYS A 818 -13.52 -12.30 -0.03
CA LYS A 818 -12.74 -13.45 0.39
C LYS A 818 -11.60 -13.05 1.33
N LEU A 819 -10.92 -11.95 1.05
CA LEU A 819 -9.89 -11.40 1.90
C LEU A 819 -10.43 -10.98 3.28
N ARG A 820 -11.59 -10.31 3.31
CA ARG A 820 -12.25 -9.86 4.54
C ARG A 820 -12.79 -11.01 5.38
N ALA A 821 -13.26 -12.07 4.76
CA ALA A 821 -13.87 -13.23 5.41
C ALA A 821 -12.86 -14.33 5.78
N SER A 822 -11.82 -14.53 4.96
CA SER A 822 -10.80 -15.56 5.19
C SER A 822 -9.95 -15.28 6.44
N GLY A 823 -9.43 -16.32 7.08
CA GLY A 823 -8.55 -16.20 8.24
C GLY A 823 -9.25 -15.85 9.56
N ILE A 824 -10.58 -15.98 9.62
CA ILE A 824 -11.33 -15.92 10.90
C ILE A 824 -11.42 -17.34 11.46
N ASP A 825 -10.79 -17.58 12.59
CA ASP A 825 -10.60 -18.91 13.19
C ASP A 825 -11.64 -19.27 14.26
N ASN A 826 -12.54 -18.34 14.58
CA ASN A 826 -13.49 -18.44 15.69
C ASN A 826 -14.93 -18.57 15.18
N ALA A 827 -15.62 -19.67 15.48
CA ALA A 827 -17.01 -19.94 15.08
C ALA A 827 -17.98 -18.83 15.54
N ALA A 828 -17.85 -18.34 16.76
CA ALA A 828 -18.70 -17.26 17.28
C ALA A 828 -18.47 -15.93 16.52
N ALA A 829 -17.24 -15.66 16.08
CA ALA A 829 -16.94 -14.49 15.26
C ALA A 829 -17.49 -14.63 13.83
N LYS A 830 -17.38 -15.80 13.22
CA LYS A 830 -17.99 -16.11 11.92
C LYS A 830 -19.50 -15.90 11.99
N GLN A 831 -20.14 -16.42 13.02
CA GLN A 831 -21.58 -16.26 13.27
C GLN A 831 -21.96 -14.77 13.44
N LYS A 832 -21.23 -14.02 14.25
CA LYS A 832 -21.47 -12.58 14.46
C LYS A 832 -21.39 -11.79 13.16
N ILE A 833 -20.41 -12.08 12.31
CA ILE A 833 -20.26 -11.43 11.00
C ILE A 833 -21.47 -11.72 10.12
N ILE A 834 -21.89 -12.98 10.02
CA ILE A 834 -23.04 -13.37 9.21
C ILE A 834 -24.31 -12.68 9.67
N VAL A 835 -24.58 -12.68 10.97
CA VAL A 835 -25.76 -12.00 11.53
C VAL A 835 -25.72 -10.49 11.24
N THR A 836 -24.57 -9.86 11.45
CA THR A 836 -24.41 -8.41 11.21
C THR A 836 -24.51 -8.06 9.73
N LEU A 837 -23.89 -8.86 8.86
CA LEU A 837 -24.01 -8.70 7.41
C LEU A 837 -25.48 -8.88 6.95
N TYR A 838 -26.14 -9.91 7.49
CA TYR A 838 -27.54 -10.17 7.19
C TYR A 838 -28.44 -8.99 7.56
N GLU A 839 -28.38 -8.52 8.82
CA GLU A 839 -29.22 -7.43 9.29
C GLU A 839 -29.05 -6.14 8.49
N ASN A 840 -27.80 -5.79 8.17
CA ASN A 840 -27.47 -4.58 7.44
C ASN A 840 -27.66 -4.72 5.92
N PHE A 841 -27.26 -5.85 5.34
CA PHE A 841 -27.36 -6.14 3.91
C PHE A 841 -28.82 -6.29 3.47
N PHE A 842 -29.62 -7.09 4.21
CA PHE A 842 -31.01 -7.34 3.83
C PHE A 842 -31.83 -6.07 3.83
N LYS A 843 -31.65 -5.22 4.84
CA LYS A 843 -32.32 -3.90 4.93
C LYS A 843 -31.95 -2.95 3.79
N LYS A 844 -30.73 -3.00 3.29
CA LYS A 844 -30.23 -2.07 2.27
C LYS A 844 -30.35 -2.62 0.85
N GLY A 845 -30.19 -3.93 0.68
CA GLY A 845 -30.20 -4.60 -0.63
C GLY A 845 -31.59 -4.98 -1.13
N PHE A 846 -32.48 -5.35 -0.22
CA PHE A 846 -33.80 -5.90 -0.51
C PHE A 846 -34.89 -5.23 0.35
N GLU A 847 -34.96 -3.90 0.28
CA GLU A 847 -35.90 -3.08 1.09
C GLU A 847 -37.35 -3.51 0.92
N LYS A 848 -37.81 -3.78 -0.31
CA LYS A 848 -39.18 -4.21 -0.58
C LYS A 848 -39.55 -5.52 0.11
N THR A 849 -38.66 -6.51 0.08
CA THR A 849 -38.85 -7.83 0.69
C THR A 849 -38.80 -7.72 2.21
N THR A 850 -37.89 -6.92 2.76
CA THR A 850 -37.76 -6.71 4.21
C THR A 850 -38.97 -6.04 4.82
N ASP A 851 -39.50 -5.00 4.19
CA ASP A 851 -40.69 -4.26 4.65
C ASP A 851 -41.95 -5.11 4.54
N ALA A 852 -42.05 -5.91 3.49
CA ALA A 852 -43.20 -6.79 3.28
C ALA A 852 -43.27 -7.96 4.28
N MET A 853 -42.15 -8.46 4.76
CA MET A 853 -42.06 -9.63 5.64
C MET A 853 -42.03 -9.31 7.14
N GLY A 854 -41.80 -8.05 7.53
CA GLY A 854 -41.85 -7.62 8.93
C GLY A 854 -40.87 -8.38 9.84
N ILE A 855 -39.65 -8.66 9.37
CA ILE A 855 -38.68 -9.51 10.06
C ILE A 855 -38.23 -8.87 11.39
N VAL A 856 -38.57 -9.56 12.49
CA VAL A 856 -38.19 -9.19 13.88
C VAL A 856 -37.56 -10.40 14.56
N PHE A 857 -36.38 -10.21 15.19
CA PHE A 857 -35.71 -11.29 15.90
C PHE A 857 -36.11 -11.33 17.39
N THR A 858 -36.34 -12.53 17.92
CA THR A 858 -36.62 -12.74 19.34
C THR A 858 -35.32 -12.57 20.14
N PRO A 859 -35.29 -11.75 21.20
CA PRO A 859 -34.12 -11.64 22.08
C PRO A 859 -33.70 -12.98 22.66
N ILE A 860 -32.38 -13.21 22.78
CA ILE A 860 -31.83 -14.50 23.22
C ILE A 860 -32.35 -14.91 24.61
N GLU A 861 -32.50 -13.98 25.54
CA GLU A 861 -32.99 -14.20 26.88
C GLU A 861 -34.44 -14.72 26.88
N VAL A 862 -35.24 -14.24 25.95
CA VAL A 862 -36.64 -14.72 25.76
C VAL A 862 -36.64 -16.12 25.17
N VAL A 863 -35.78 -16.40 24.19
CA VAL A 863 -35.61 -17.75 23.61
C VAL A 863 -35.19 -18.75 24.69
N ASP A 864 -34.22 -18.46 25.51
CA ASP A 864 -33.75 -19.29 26.61
C ASP A 864 -34.85 -19.54 27.60
N PHE A 865 -35.59 -18.50 28.01
CA PHE A 865 -36.76 -18.64 28.90
C PHE A 865 -37.79 -19.60 28.34
N ILE A 866 -38.11 -19.50 27.03
CA ILE A 866 -39.09 -20.40 26.37
C ILE A 866 -38.60 -21.84 26.40
N ILE A 867 -37.33 -22.12 26.02
CA ILE A 867 -36.74 -23.46 25.98
C ILE A 867 -36.81 -24.12 27.36
N HIS A 868 -36.35 -23.41 28.41
CA HIS A 868 -36.36 -23.90 29.76
C HIS A 868 -37.80 -24.15 30.27
N SER A 869 -38.73 -23.22 29.96
CA SER A 869 -40.13 -23.37 30.34
C SER A 869 -40.83 -24.57 29.69
N VAL A 870 -40.47 -24.85 28.40
CA VAL A 870 -40.98 -26.01 27.67
C VAL A 870 -40.46 -27.31 28.27
N ASP A 871 -39.15 -27.36 28.62
CA ASP A 871 -38.54 -28.53 29.26
C ASP A 871 -39.15 -28.79 30.64
N ASP A 872 -39.32 -27.78 31.46
CA ASP A 872 -40.01 -27.88 32.77
C ASP A 872 -41.46 -28.36 32.63
N ALA A 873 -42.18 -27.86 31.63
CA ALA A 873 -43.53 -28.25 31.35
C ALA A 873 -43.62 -29.72 30.87
N LEU A 874 -42.72 -30.13 30.00
CA LEU A 874 -42.62 -31.53 29.52
C LEU A 874 -42.35 -32.48 30.71
N GLN A 875 -41.42 -32.11 31.56
CA GLN A 875 -41.09 -32.90 32.74
C GLN A 875 -42.27 -32.99 33.69
N LYS A 876 -42.93 -31.85 33.98
CA LYS A 876 -44.01 -31.77 34.95
C LYS A 876 -45.26 -32.50 34.50
N TYR A 877 -45.63 -32.37 33.25
CA TYR A 877 -46.95 -32.86 32.75
C TYR A 877 -46.87 -34.19 32.00
N PHE A 878 -45.70 -34.52 31.42
CA PHE A 878 -45.52 -35.70 30.57
C PHE A 878 -44.41 -36.67 31.06
N GLY A 879 -43.66 -36.26 32.11
CA GLY A 879 -42.54 -37.03 32.62
C GLY A 879 -41.40 -37.25 31.58
N LYS A 880 -41.25 -36.30 30.64
CA LYS A 880 -40.24 -36.30 29.58
C LYS A 880 -39.48 -34.98 29.61
N THR A 881 -38.30 -34.99 29.02
CA THR A 881 -37.48 -33.82 28.78
C THR A 881 -37.33 -33.55 27.27
N LEU A 882 -36.84 -32.40 26.89
CA LEU A 882 -36.50 -32.11 25.50
C LEU A 882 -35.47 -33.08 24.89
N ALA A 883 -34.63 -33.72 25.74
CA ALA A 883 -33.62 -34.67 25.35
C ALA A 883 -34.17 -36.08 25.08
N ASP A 884 -35.35 -36.43 25.60
CA ASP A 884 -35.90 -37.79 25.52
C ASP A 884 -36.19 -38.21 24.09
N LYS A 885 -35.99 -39.53 23.83
CA LYS A 885 -36.26 -40.12 22.51
C LYS A 885 -37.75 -39.98 22.16
N GLY A 886 -38.04 -39.59 20.92
CA GLY A 886 -39.39 -39.40 20.41
C GLY A 886 -40.04 -38.07 20.84
N VAL A 887 -39.27 -37.14 21.44
CA VAL A 887 -39.69 -35.75 21.61
C VAL A 887 -39.17 -34.94 20.43
N HIS A 888 -40.03 -34.69 19.46
CA HIS A 888 -39.70 -33.88 18.30
C HIS A 888 -39.91 -32.39 18.59
N ILE A 889 -38.98 -31.55 18.08
CA ILE A 889 -38.99 -30.10 18.22
C ILE A 889 -39.04 -29.49 16.83
N LEU A 890 -40.07 -28.70 16.55
CA LEU A 890 -40.22 -27.97 15.31
C LEU A 890 -40.22 -26.46 15.57
N ASP A 891 -39.34 -25.76 14.87
CA ASP A 891 -39.39 -24.32 14.74
C ASP A 891 -39.98 -23.99 13.34
N PRO A 892 -41.26 -23.59 13.26
CA PRO A 892 -41.94 -23.43 11.96
C PRO A 892 -41.63 -22.11 11.27
N PHE A 893 -40.92 -21.18 11.95
CA PHE A 893 -40.55 -19.85 11.48
C PHE A 893 -39.12 -19.50 11.92
N THR A 894 -38.17 -20.25 11.40
CA THR A 894 -36.81 -20.40 11.99
C THR A 894 -36.00 -19.13 12.00
N GLY A 895 -36.22 -18.20 11.05
CA GLY A 895 -35.40 -17.01 10.93
C GLY A 895 -33.92 -17.33 10.75
N THR A 896 -33.09 -16.88 11.66
CA THR A 896 -31.64 -17.17 11.68
C THR A 896 -31.26 -18.43 12.45
N GLY A 897 -32.22 -19.26 12.84
CA GLY A 897 -31.97 -20.52 13.55
C GLY A 897 -31.79 -20.41 15.06
N THR A 898 -32.17 -19.26 15.66
CA THR A 898 -31.88 -18.98 17.08
C THR A 898 -32.48 -20.00 18.04
N PHE A 899 -33.74 -20.43 17.86
CA PHE A 899 -34.37 -21.43 18.74
C PHE A 899 -33.63 -22.79 18.65
N ILE A 900 -33.29 -23.23 17.46
CA ILE A 900 -32.61 -24.54 17.30
C ILE A 900 -31.19 -24.48 17.86
N THR A 901 -30.45 -23.40 17.59
CA THR A 901 -29.08 -23.24 18.12
C THR A 901 -29.05 -23.16 19.64
N ARG A 902 -30.00 -22.42 20.26
CA ARG A 902 -30.11 -22.33 21.71
C ARG A 902 -30.56 -23.65 22.33
N THR A 903 -31.44 -24.40 21.65
CA THR A 903 -31.82 -25.77 22.07
C THR A 903 -30.63 -26.70 22.09
N LEU A 904 -29.77 -26.67 21.03
CA LEU A 904 -28.54 -27.47 20.99
C LEU A 904 -27.56 -27.08 22.12
N GLN A 905 -27.43 -25.81 22.43
CA GLN A 905 -26.58 -25.32 23.51
C GLN A 905 -27.13 -25.77 24.88
N TYR A 906 -28.45 -25.74 25.06
CA TYR A 906 -29.09 -26.23 26.26
C TYR A 906 -28.89 -27.76 26.46
N LEU A 907 -29.04 -28.55 25.38
CA LEU A 907 -28.75 -29.96 25.38
C LEU A 907 -27.27 -30.27 25.63
N LYS A 908 -26.37 -29.47 25.06
CA LYS A 908 -24.94 -29.56 25.36
C LYS A 908 -24.63 -29.32 26.83
N GLN A 909 -25.24 -28.32 27.46
CA GLN A 909 -25.09 -28.09 28.90
C GLN A 909 -25.56 -29.30 29.70
N GLN A 910 -26.71 -29.93 29.33
CA GLN A 910 -27.17 -31.15 30.00
C GLN A 910 -26.22 -32.34 29.80
N MET A 911 -25.58 -32.43 28.65
CA MET A 911 -24.56 -33.44 28.39
C MET A 911 -23.29 -33.18 29.25
N ASP A 912 -22.84 -31.95 29.35
CA ASP A 912 -21.69 -31.56 30.17
C ASP A 912 -21.97 -31.81 31.68
N GLU A 913 -23.23 -31.69 32.12
CA GLU A 913 -23.69 -32.04 33.44
C GLU A 913 -23.93 -33.59 33.66
N GLY A 914 -23.71 -34.39 32.62
CA GLY A 914 -23.86 -35.86 32.69
C GLY A 914 -25.30 -36.35 32.73
N LYS A 915 -26.29 -35.49 32.41
CA LYS A 915 -27.71 -35.87 32.37
C LYS A 915 -28.11 -36.63 31.11
N ILE A 916 -27.47 -36.35 30.00
CA ILE A 916 -27.67 -37.00 28.71
C ILE A 916 -26.33 -37.43 28.08
N THR A 917 -26.35 -38.30 27.08
CA THR A 917 -25.18 -38.75 26.37
C THR A 917 -25.00 -38.00 25.05
N PHE A 918 -23.80 -38.10 24.46
CA PHE A 918 -23.55 -37.55 23.13
C PHE A 918 -24.46 -38.18 22.06
N ASP A 919 -24.75 -39.49 22.20
CA ASP A 919 -25.63 -40.18 21.27
C ASP A 919 -27.09 -39.68 21.35
N ASP A 920 -27.52 -39.20 22.51
CA ASP A 920 -28.82 -38.55 22.67
C ASP A 920 -28.89 -37.23 21.94
N LEU A 921 -27.85 -36.39 22.08
CA LEU A 921 -27.73 -35.14 21.37
C LEU A 921 -27.61 -35.35 19.87
N LEU A 922 -26.79 -36.31 19.41
CA LEU A 922 -26.64 -36.66 17.99
C LEU A 922 -27.97 -37.11 17.40
N ARG A 923 -28.71 -37.96 18.10
CA ARG A 923 -30.04 -38.39 17.64
C ARG A 923 -30.98 -37.20 17.48
N LYS A 924 -30.99 -36.25 18.44
CA LYS A 924 -31.77 -35.00 18.34
C LYS A 924 -31.41 -34.24 17.08
N TYR A 925 -30.14 -34.00 16.86
CA TYR A 925 -29.63 -33.26 15.70
C TYR A 925 -30.03 -33.89 14.39
N LEU A 926 -29.88 -35.21 14.26
CA LEU A 926 -30.10 -35.92 13.00
C LEU A 926 -31.58 -36.20 12.69
N HIS A 927 -32.44 -36.34 13.75
CA HIS A 927 -33.77 -36.94 13.54
C HIS A 927 -34.94 -36.25 14.23
N GLU A 928 -34.70 -35.43 15.26
CA GLU A 928 -35.77 -34.95 16.13
C GLU A 928 -35.82 -33.42 16.27
N LEU A 929 -34.89 -32.68 15.60
CA LEU A 929 -34.93 -31.23 15.44
C LEU A 929 -35.37 -30.89 14.01
N HIS A 930 -36.36 -30.01 13.88
CA HIS A 930 -36.94 -29.60 12.61
C HIS A 930 -37.05 -28.08 12.53
N ALA A 931 -36.86 -27.54 11.34
CA ALA A 931 -36.82 -26.11 11.09
C ALA A 931 -37.42 -25.79 9.71
N ASN A 932 -38.35 -24.85 9.63
CA ASN A 932 -38.91 -24.38 8.38
C ASN A 932 -38.62 -22.88 8.20
N GLU A 933 -38.23 -22.49 7.01
CA GLU A 933 -37.94 -21.10 6.65
C GLU A 933 -38.37 -20.82 5.21
N ILE A 934 -39.03 -19.69 4.98
CA ILE A 934 -39.52 -19.26 3.65
C ILE A 934 -38.53 -18.36 2.93
N VAL A 935 -37.72 -17.59 3.67
CA VAL A 935 -36.76 -16.64 3.11
C VAL A 935 -35.44 -17.34 2.86
N LEU A 936 -34.98 -17.38 1.61
CA LEU A 936 -33.79 -18.09 1.20
C LEU A 936 -32.55 -17.74 2.01
N LEU A 937 -32.29 -16.45 2.20
CA LEU A 937 -31.10 -15.98 2.93
C LEU A 937 -31.17 -16.34 4.42
N SER A 938 -32.34 -16.22 5.05
CA SER A 938 -32.61 -16.68 6.42
C SER A 938 -32.36 -18.20 6.54
N TYR A 939 -32.86 -18.97 5.58
CA TYR A 939 -32.65 -20.42 5.51
C TYR A 939 -31.14 -20.79 5.49
N TYR A 940 -30.32 -20.10 4.66
CA TYR A 940 -28.89 -20.35 4.64
C TYR A 940 -28.21 -20.03 5.96
N ILE A 941 -28.57 -18.89 6.57
CA ILE A 941 -27.99 -18.45 7.83
C ILE A 941 -28.41 -19.41 8.96
N ALA A 942 -29.66 -19.84 9.00
CA ALA A 942 -30.12 -20.81 9.96
C ALA A 942 -29.38 -22.15 9.84
N ALA A 943 -29.26 -22.68 8.63
CA ALA A 943 -28.51 -23.91 8.38
C ALA A 943 -27.06 -23.82 8.89
N ILE A 944 -26.34 -22.76 8.51
CA ILE A 944 -24.95 -22.54 8.92
C ILE A 944 -24.84 -22.36 10.44
N ASN A 945 -25.71 -21.57 11.06
CA ASN A 945 -25.66 -21.33 12.50
C ASN A 945 -25.90 -22.63 13.28
N ILE A 946 -26.86 -23.46 12.86
CA ILE A 946 -27.18 -24.74 13.49
C ILE A 946 -26.00 -25.71 13.33
N GLU A 947 -25.45 -25.81 12.12
CA GLU A 947 -24.31 -26.70 11.82
C GLU A 947 -23.03 -26.26 12.57
N ALA A 948 -22.74 -24.96 12.65
CA ALA A 948 -21.58 -24.45 13.39
C ALA A 948 -21.68 -24.73 14.89
N VAL A 949 -22.87 -24.57 15.50
CA VAL A 949 -23.09 -24.89 16.93
C VAL A 949 -22.95 -26.39 17.17
N PHE A 950 -23.45 -27.23 16.25
CA PHE A 950 -23.30 -28.67 16.39
C PHE A 950 -21.84 -29.12 16.20
N ASP A 951 -21.12 -28.53 15.27
CA ASP A 951 -19.71 -28.87 15.01
C ASP A 951 -18.80 -28.57 16.24
N GLU A 952 -19.07 -27.50 17.00
CA GLU A 952 -18.39 -27.25 18.28
C GLU A 952 -18.64 -28.41 19.30
N VAL A 953 -19.78 -29.07 19.24
CA VAL A 953 -20.13 -30.18 20.12
C VAL A 953 -19.55 -31.50 19.58
N ASN A 954 -19.57 -31.67 18.27
CA ASN A 954 -19.10 -32.89 17.58
C ASN A 954 -17.57 -33.07 17.69
N GLY A 955 -16.85 -31.95 17.70
CA GLY A 955 -15.38 -31.89 17.79
C GLY A 955 -14.68 -32.15 16.47
N PRO A 956 -13.40 -31.72 16.33
CA PRO A 956 -12.68 -31.65 15.05
C PRO A 956 -12.40 -33.02 14.41
N ASP A 957 -12.42 -34.10 15.18
CA ASP A 957 -12.00 -35.44 14.72
C ASP A 957 -13.13 -36.26 14.04
N LYS A 958 -14.39 -35.81 14.16
CA LYS A 958 -15.54 -36.57 13.70
C LYS A 958 -16.09 -36.18 12.31
N GLY A 959 -15.54 -35.16 11.70
CA GLY A 959 -15.94 -34.69 10.38
C GLY A 959 -17.26 -33.89 10.37
N TYR A 960 -17.47 -33.13 9.30
CA TYR A 960 -18.62 -32.29 9.12
C TYR A 960 -19.92 -33.07 8.96
N GLN A 961 -20.99 -32.66 9.67
CA GLN A 961 -22.32 -33.30 9.64
C GLN A 961 -23.38 -32.24 9.28
N PRO A 962 -23.96 -32.27 8.04
CA PRO A 962 -24.98 -31.31 7.63
C PRO A 962 -26.29 -31.48 8.46
N PHE A 963 -26.99 -30.36 8.68
CA PHE A 963 -28.30 -30.39 9.34
C PHE A 963 -29.41 -30.69 8.33
N GLU A 964 -29.91 -31.90 8.33
CA GLU A 964 -30.98 -32.31 7.43
C GLU A 964 -32.39 -31.90 7.89
N GLY A 965 -32.54 -31.40 9.11
CA GLY A 965 -33.84 -31.01 9.68
C GLY A 965 -34.39 -29.68 9.16
N ILE A 966 -33.58 -28.86 8.41
CA ILE A 966 -34.07 -27.60 7.85
C ILE A 966 -34.60 -27.73 6.43
N VAL A 967 -35.72 -27.08 6.15
CA VAL A 967 -36.45 -27.10 4.87
C VAL A 967 -36.80 -25.68 4.42
N LEU A 968 -36.54 -25.34 3.17
CA LEU A 968 -37.05 -24.11 2.54
C LEU A 968 -38.51 -24.34 2.10
N THR A 969 -39.43 -23.73 2.82
CA THR A 969 -40.89 -23.95 2.56
C THR A 969 -41.75 -22.88 3.23
N ASP A 970 -42.94 -22.67 2.70
CA ASP A 970 -44.03 -22.00 3.43
C ASP A 970 -44.72 -23.00 4.35
N THR A 971 -44.61 -22.78 5.66
CA THR A 971 -45.18 -23.71 6.68
C THR A 971 -46.71 -23.81 6.58
N PHE A 972 -47.43 -22.75 6.24
CA PHE A 972 -48.88 -22.75 6.14
C PHE A 972 -49.35 -23.47 4.87
N GLU A 973 -48.79 -23.16 3.70
CA GLU A 973 -49.18 -23.83 2.46
C GLU A 973 -48.74 -25.29 2.41
N SER A 974 -47.61 -25.64 2.97
CA SER A 974 -47.12 -27.03 2.99
C SER A 974 -48.04 -28.00 3.76
N THR A 975 -48.89 -27.47 4.65
CA THR A 975 -49.89 -28.28 5.39
C THR A 975 -51.19 -28.48 4.62
N GLU A 976 -51.48 -27.67 3.59
CA GLU A 976 -52.73 -27.69 2.84
C GLU A 976 -52.64 -28.44 1.49
N GLN A 977 -51.46 -28.54 0.91
CA GLN A 977 -51.28 -29.18 -0.42
C GLN A 977 -51.00 -30.69 -0.32
N GLN A 978 -51.91 -31.52 -0.81
CA GLN A 978 -51.63 -32.92 -1.13
C GLN A 978 -50.83 -32.98 -2.45
N GLN A 979 -49.52 -32.89 -2.37
CA GLN A 979 -48.67 -32.82 -3.55
C GLN A 979 -48.28 -34.19 -4.10
N GLY A 980 -48.52 -34.35 -5.41
CA GLY A 980 -47.96 -35.43 -6.20
C GLY A 980 -46.43 -35.19 -6.37
N THR A 981 -45.64 -36.19 -6.08
CA THR A 981 -44.17 -36.18 -6.22
C THR A 981 -43.77 -36.06 -7.69
N LEU A 982 -43.31 -34.90 -8.12
CA LEU A 982 -42.51 -34.73 -9.34
C LEU A 982 -41.03 -35.09 -9.04
N ASN A 983 -40.58 -36.22 -9.54
CA ASN A 983 -39.21 -36.74 -9.37
C ASN A 983 -38.16 -35.91 -10.10
N ASP A 984 -38.56 -35.00 -10.99
CA ASP A 984 -37.67 -34.19 -11.86
C ASP A 984 -37.68 -32.67 -11.50
N ASP A 985 -38.05 -32.32 -10.28
CA ASP A 985 -38.10 -30.93 -9.82
C ASP A 985 -36.73 -30.44 -9.33
N ILE A 986 -36.43 -29.16 -9.59
CA ILE A 986 -35.21 -28.48 -9.14
C ILE A 986 -35.01 -28.63 -7.63
N PHE A 987 -36.06 -28.57 -6.82
CA PHE A 987 -36.05 -28.71 -5.35
C PHE A 987 -36.37 -30.15 -4.85
N GLY A 988 -36.24 -31.16 -5.68
CA GLY A 988 -36.65 -32.54 -5.35
C GLY A 988 -36.06 -33.10 -4.04
N THR A 989 -34.84 -32.75 -3.67
CA THR A 989 -34.24 -33.22 -2.39
C THR A 989 -34.82 -32.43 -1.19
N ASN A 990 -35.06 -31.12 -1.33
CA ASN A 990 -35.73 -30.32 -0.31
C ASN A 990 -37.12 -30.86 -0.02
N ASN A 991 -37.87 -31.23 -1.06
CA ASN A 991 -39.23 -31.82 -0.94
C ASN A 991 -39.22 -33.16 -0.23
N LYS A 992 -38.21 -33.99 -0.46
CA LYS A 992 -38.06 -35.26 0.26
C LYS A 992 -37.85 -35.04 1.75
N ARG A 993 -37.12 -33.98 2.14
CA ARG A 993 -36.94 -33.60 3.55
C ARG A 993 -38.26 -33.08 4.14
N LEU A 994 -39.01 -32.23 3.45
CA LEU A 994 -40.34 -31.76 3.88
C LEU A 994 -41.29 -32.93 4.10
N LYS A 995 -41.38 -33.86 3.14
CA LYS A 995 -42.23 -35.05 3.27
C LYS A 995 -41.84 -35.91 4.48
N LYS A 996 -40.53 -36.11 4.71
CA LYS A 996 -40.04 -36.79 5.90
C LYS A 996 -40.47 -36.13 7.20
N GLN A 997 -40.47 -34.79 7.27
CA GLN A 997 -40.96 -34.00 8.42
C GLN A 997 -42.46 -34.23 8.63
N GLN A 998 -43.28 -34.18 7.55
CA GLN A 998 -44.74 -34.37 7.60
C GLN A 998 -45.16 -35.79 8.01
N GLU A 999 -44.36 -36.81 7.64
CA GLU A 999 -44.56 -38.21 8.04
C GLU A 999 -44.07 -38.53 9.47
N THR A 1000 -43.43 -37.57 10.14
CA THR A 1000 -42.94 -37.73 11.52
C THR A 1000 -44.18 -37.67 12.48
N PRO A 1001 -44.40 -38.66 13.38
CA PRO A 1001 -45.60 -38.73 14.22
C PRO A 1001 -45.71 -37.54 15.19
#